data_115b1e5d0761f26720ef39c969f4383f
#
_entry.id   115b1e5d0761f26720ef39c969f4383f
#
_cell.length_a   1.000
_cell.length_b   1.000
_cell.length_c   1.000
_cell.angle_alpha   90.00
_cell.angle_beta   90.00
_cell.angle_gamma   90.00
#
_symmetry.space_group_name_H-M   'P 1'
#
loop_
_entity.id
_entity.type
_entity.pdbx_description
1 polymer ?
#
loop_
_entity_poly.entity_id
_entity_poly.type
_entity_poly.pdbx_seq_one_letter_code
_entity_poly.pdbx_strand_id
1 'polypeptide(L)'
;MRVAIRHIAGHLLWSTHGSVWAVYRLHPGPDAPGGREEMVQGTHVPGAVREEQLAKVTHVVRSLSGAAPRLFGLCAQVDPGEIALKMIEGIEPAGQAFGAGRHPWVENVEATLELLDGQEMHRRTLWLAVPLHSETGSRHPFAQLGSAWAEMAAMLGMRPAPVARREVTAYREAALRVEAALAGGLAFRPARPAEIVWMIQHALHRGLAEPLLTEAETSTLHGGRLLDGVLHSPSYADLGQARLQEGGIDPELDDADDLKMSGRIPRPGKAWWRVNTGSPLRRRWLQIESDTGVGYQAQLALAECPPAVGQDSADLFAQLELLDFPVDYTVDLTLVPAEKAREQVRRKKNELIDQADQYDARPTGMPASLTEAAHDLGELDARLSRTSVEVEVQSVTVLTVWGPTAAVCDARARALTALLGSADYRAVRPAGLQEALFTLSLPGTVRPGVVREFTQHQISEDWALAGAFTTAQVGDPNGMFLGIDLDCGTTRPVMINVADAPKVDASASMGIVGDLGAGKSVLQKLIAEAVWARGGCAICIDRTPVREWATFARTAAKGRAQIIDAARAEVSIDPLRMFDGPEGRHYALSYLTLQLGIAPMSTAGEVLHHAVEQAAAGPAPSMHRVLEVLQEMAAREVGRRKDAAASLAGLIRVVATNPLARMVFDPALAPVRLDASSATDMIVITTTGLKLPPKAAFDKPEVLNQQPLEALIGRAVLYLIAAIARQTAFEDPARFTQVVLDELYWLTSSAEGTALVHELLHDGRKHGAGLLAGSHDAAELGPDRGLMAYRALARTTDRQRARRGLEFLGLDPDDDTLLRLVTSGLSPVGQKGRQGEFLLTCPRQNTGRIKVFIPRIPRITTSITTTPGHRTSTPPPAPSASEAADARPRPTTTSSATNAGRSADAGVKEHLR
;
A
#
# COMPACT_ATOMS: atom_id res chain seq x y z
N MET A 1 10.94 29.11 22.16
CA MET A 1 10.35 28.03 22.96
C MET A 1 11.44 27.24 23.64
N ARG A 2 11.17 26.66 24.81
CA ARG A 2 12.12 25.70 25.41
C ARG A 2 11.69 24.30 25.12
N VAL A 3 12.58 23.55 24.49
CA VAL A 3 12.37 22.11 24.30
C VAL A 3 12.58 21.42 25.63
N ALA A 4 11.62 20.58 26.04
CA ALA A 4 11.64 19.90 27.33
C ALA A 4 12.66 18.75 27.44
N ILE A 5 13.71 18.72 26.60
CA ILE A 5 14.72 17.64 26.54
C ILE A 5 15.96 18.02 27.32
N ARG A 6 16.33 17.12 28.22
CA ARG A 6 17.62 17.18 28.94
C ARG A 6 18.65 16.22 28.34
N HIS A 7 18.27 14.95 28.16
CA HIS A 7 19.12 13.93 27.57
C HIS A 7 18.30 12.98 26.68
N ILE A 8 18.96 12.40 25.66
CA ILE A 8 18.45 11.26 24.92
C ILE A 8 19.53 10.17 24.95
N ALA A 9 19.15 8.95 25.31
CA ALA A 9 20.05 7.79 25.29
C ALA A 9 19.32 6.58 24.73
N GLY A 10 19.62 6.21 23.49
CA GLY A 10 18.80 5.26 22.74
C GLY A 10 17.38 5.80 22.58
N HIS A 11 16.38 5.03 22.94
CA HIS A 11 14.97 5.42 22.92
C HIS A 11 14.46 6.09 24.20
N LEU A 12 15.35 6.30 25.18
CA LEU A 12 15.01 6.96 26.44
C LEU A 12 15.25 8.47 26.34
N LEU A 13 14.24 9.25 26.72
CA LEU A 13 14.26 10.70 26.76
C LEU A 13 14.09 11.18 28.19
N TRP A 14 15.08 11.90 28.72
CA TRP A 14 15.00 12.62 30.02
C TRP A 14 14.48 14.02 29.76
N SER A 15 13.35 14.35 30.37
CA SER A 15 12.81 15.71 30.30
C SER A 15 13.47 16.66 31.25
N THR A 16 13.37 17.96 30.99
CA THR A 16 13.77 19.02 31.95
C THR A 16 12.91 19.04 33.20
N HIS A 17 11.70 18.49 33.12
CA HIS A 17 10.77 18.36 34.24
C HIS A 17 11.02 17.13 35.14
N GLY A 18 12.08 16.37 34.89
CA GLY A 18 12.47 15.21 35.69
C GLY A 18 11.76 13.90 35.38
N SER A 19 10.88 13.87 34.37
CA SER A 19 10.27 12.64 33.89
C SER A 19 11.18 11.97 32.82
N VAL A 20 11.16 10.64 32.77
CA VAL A 20 11.84 9.86 31.72
C VAL A 20 10.80 9.15 30.90
N TRP A 21 10.97 9.20 29.60
CA TRP A 21 10.03 8.62 28.64
C TRP A 21 10.75 7.60 27.76
N ALA A 22 10.11 6.48 27.47
CA ALA A 22 10.53 5.55 26.42
C ALA A 22 9.71 5.84 25.15
N VAL A 23 10.40 6.02 24.04
CA VAL A 23 9.78 6.35 22.75
C VAL A 23 9.94 5.15 21.81
N TYR A 24 8.82 4.73 21.23
CA TYR A 24 8.74 3.59 20.30
C TYR A 24 8.12 4.03 18.98
N ARG A 25 8.64 3.50 17.89
CA ARG A 25 7.99 3.57 16.57
C ARG A 25 7.11 2.34 16.40
N LEU A 26 5.85 2.56 16.06
CA LEU A 26 4.89 1.51 15.78
C LEU A 26 4.88 1.21 14.28
N HIS A 27 4.61 -0.05 13.90
CA HIS A 27 4.59 -0.54 12.52
C HIS A 27 5.82 -0.08 11.71
N PRO A 28 7.03 -0.41 12.16
CA PRO A 28 8.27 0.13 11.58
C PRO A 28 8.60 -0.39 10.18
N GLY A 29 7.84 -1.34 9.66
CA GLY A 29 8.08 -2.06 8.40
C GLY A 29 8.73 -3.42 8.62
N PRO A 30 8.77 -4.27 7.58
CA PRO A 30 9.16 -5.68 7.68
C PRO A 30 10.64 -5.90 8.03
N ASP A 31 11.50 -4.93 7.71
CA ASP A 31 12.94 -5.01 7.95
C ASP A 31 13.33 -4.66 9.40
N ALA A 32 12.36 -4.39 10.24
CA ALA A 32 12.61 -4.05 11.63
C ALA A 32 13.07 -5.28 12.44
N PRO A 33 14.15 -5.16 13.22
CA PRO A 33 14.60 -6.25 14.08
C PRO A 33 13.49 -6.60 15.09
N GLY A 34 13.02 -7.83 15.03
CA GLY A 34 12.00 -8.34 15.96
C GLY A 34 10.92 -9.21 15.34
N GLY A 35 10.78 -9.24 14.01
CA GLY A 35 9.97 -10.22 13.27
C GLY A 35 8.53 -10.43 13.75
N ARG A 36 7.88 -9.42 14.31
CA ARG A 36 6.50 -9.51 14.78
C ARG A 36 5.54 -9.18 13.64
N GLU A 37 4.43 -9.90 13.61
CA GLU A 37 3.33 -9.62 12.69
C GLU A 37 2.89 -8.17 12.82
N GLU A 38 3.04 -7.40 11.75
CA GLU A 38 2.45 -6.07 11.67
C GLU A 38 0.92 -6.18 11.53
N MET A 39 0.20 -5.20 12.05
CA MET A 39 -1.21 -5.06 11.75
C MET A 39 -1.39 -4.82 10.25
N VAL A 40 -2.41 -5.46 9.65
CA VAL A 40 -2.78 -5.19 8.27
C VAL A 40 -3.12 -3.70 8.15
N GLN A 41 -2.41 -3.02 7.26
CA GLN A 41 -2.64 -1.62 6.93
C GLN A 41 -3.46 -1.57 5.64
N GLY A 42 -4.26 -0.55 5.45
CA GLY A 42 -5.06 -0.41 4.24
C GLY A 42 -6.44 0.15 4.56
N THR A 43 -7.10 0.71 3.56
CA THR A 43 -8.42 1.32 3.73
C THR A 43 -9.52 0.26 3.82
N HIS A 44 -9.32 -0.86 3.13
CA HIS A 44 -10.30 -1.94 3.07
C HIS A 44 -9.73 -3.18 3.75
N VAL A 45 -10.03 -3.36 5.04
CA VAL A 45 -9.58 -4.50 5.84
C VAL A 45 -10.74 -5.50 5.99
N PRO A 46 -10.51 -6.81 5.79
CA PRO A 46 -11.54 -7.84 6.03
C PRO A 46 -12.06 -7.79 7.47
N GLY A 47 -13.38 -7.99 7.66
CA GLY A 47 -14.03 -7.86 8.96
C GLY A 47 -13.38 -8.70 10.07
N ALA A 48 -13.06 -9.98 9.78
CA ALA A 48 -12.42 -10.88 10.74
C ALA A 48 -11.01 -10.38 11.16
N VAL A 49 -10.23 -9.82 10.22
CA VAL A 49 -8.91 -9.24 10.50
C VAL A 49 -9.06 -7.99 11.35
N ARG A 50 -10.07 -7.17 11.05
CA ARG A 50 -10.38 -5.96 11.85
C ARG A 50 -10.75 -6.30 13.29
N GLU A 51 -11.59 -7.31 13.51
CA GLU A 51 -11.94 -7.78 14.87
C GLU A 51 -10.71 -8.27 15.62
N GLU A 52 -9.83 -9.03 14.98
CA GLU A 52 -8.58 -9.48 15.57
C GLU A 52 -7.67 -8.30 15.93
N GLN A 53 -7.55 -7.31 15.05
CA GLN A 53 -6.76 -6.10 15.32
C GLN A 53 -7.34 -5.29 16.50
N LEU A 54 -8.65 -5.12 16.57
CA LEU A 54 -9.32 -4.47 17.69
C LEU A 54 -9.04 -5.21 19.01
N ALA A 55 -9.09 -6.54 19.00
CA ALA A 55 -8.76 -7.36 20.16
C ALA A 55 -7.28 -7.17 20.59
N LYS A 56 -6.34 -7.11 19.65
CA LYS A 56 -4.91 -6.85 19.92
C LYS A 56 -4.70 -5.47 20.53
N VAL A 57 -5.33 -4.43 19.97
CA VAL A 57 -5.26 -3.06 20.51
C VAL A 57 -5.84 -3.01 21.92
N THR A 58 -7.01 -3.58 22.12
CA THR A 58 -7.67 -3.65 23.45
C THR A 58 -6.78 -4.35 24.47
N HIS A 59 -6.15 -5.45 24.09
CA HIS A 59 -5.21 -6.18 24.94
C HIS A 59 -4.00 -5.31 25.35
N VAL A 60 -3.39 -4.58 24.42
CA VAL A 60 -2.25 -3.70 24.69
C VAL A 60 -2.66 -2.56 25.63
N VAL A 61 -3.81 -1.94 25.39
CA VAL A 61 -4.33 -0.87 26.25
C VAL A 61 -4.53 -1.38 27.69
N ARG A 62 -5.11 -2.57 27.86
CA ARG A 62 -5.29 -3.21 29.17
C ARG A 62 -3.95 -3.57 29.83
N SER A 63 -2.98 -4.03 29.04
CA SER A 63 -1.63 -4.39 29.53
C SER A 63 -0.81 -3.19 30.01
N LEU A 64 -1.10 -2.00 29.50
CA LEU A 64 -0.51 -0.73 29.93
C LEU A 64 -1.28 -0.06 31.09
N SER A 65 -2.14 -0.79 31.79
CA SER A 65 -2.93 -0.28 32.92
C SER A 65 -2.06 0.45 33.93
N GLY A 66 -2.51 1.64 34.35
CA GLY A 66 -1.78 2.51 35.26
C GLY A 66 -0.72 3.41 34.62
N ALA A 67 -0.43 3.25 33.32
CA ALA A 67 0.44 4.12 32.57
C ALA A 67 -0.30 5.35 32.01
N ALA A 68 0.48 6.35 31.58
CA ALA A 68 -0.04 7.55 30.91
C ALA A 68 0.69 7.76 29.58
N PRO A 69 0.55 6.84 28.60
CA PRO A 69 1.24 6.93 27.32
C PRO A 69 0.69 8.07 26.47
N ARG A 70 1.51 8.53 25.54
CA ARG A 70 1.14 9.50 24.51
C ARG A 70 1.38 8.90 23.13
N LEU A 71 0.32 8.83 22.32
CA LEU A 71 0.36 8.35 20.95
C LEU A 71 0.46 9.55 20.02
N PHE A 72 1.33 9.43 19.00
CA PHE A 72 1.49 10.43 17.96
C PHE A 72 1.26 9.76 16.60
N GLY A 73 0.40 10.37 15.79
CA GLY A 73 0.27 10.05 14.37
C GLY A 73 0.76 11.23 13.55
N LEU A 74 1.99 11.14 13.05
CA LEU A 74 2.69 12.22 12.37
C LEU A 74 2.74 11.98 10.87
N CYS A 75 2.42 13.00 10.07
CA CYS A 75 2.50 12.99 8.62
C CYS A 75 3.90 13.45 8.19
N ALA A 76 4.82 12.51 8.06
CA ALA A 76 6.17 12.79 7.56
C ALA A 76 6.13 13.16 6.07
N GLN A 77 6.76 14.26 5.71
CA GLN A 77 6.94 14.66 4.31
C GLN A 77 7.76 13.61 3.56
N VAL A 78 7.35 13.31 2.33
CA VAL A 78 8.03 12.37 1.42
C VAL A 78 8.61 13.17 0.26
N ASP A 79 9.91 13.01 0.04
CA ASP A 79 10.60 13.61 -1.10
C ASP A 79 10.46 12.71 -2.34
N PRO A 80 10.20 13.24 -3.56
CA PRO A 80 10.19 12.45 -4.78
C PRO A 80 11.46 11.61 -5.00
N GLY A 81 12.62 12.10 -4.56
CA GLY A 81 13.90 11.38 -4.59
C GLY A 81 13.89 10.12 -3.75
N GLU A 82 13.16 10.08 -2.62
CA GLU A 82 12.98 8.85 -1.83
C GLU A 82 12.28 7.76 -2.66
N ILE A 83 11.26 8.14 -3.42
CA ILE A 83 10.54 7.20 -4.29
C ILE A 83 11.47 6.69 -5.40
N ALA A 84 12.27 7.58 -6.01
CA ALA A 84 13.26 7.20 -7.01
C ALA A 84 14.29 6.20 -6.46
N LEU A 85 14.80 6.42 -5.24
CA LEU A 85 15.73 5.50 -4.58
C LEU A 85 15.09 4.13 -4.35
N LYS A 86 13.84 4.08 -3.88
CA LYS A 86 13.08 2.83 -3.70
C LYS A 86 12.80 2.11 -5.01
N MET A 87 12.66 2.84 -6.12
CA MET A 87 12.51 2.24 -7.46
C MET A 87 13.81 1.59 -7.95
N ILE A 88 14.97 2.11 -7.54
CA ILE A 88 16.30 1.61 -7.95
C ILE A 88 16.78 0.47 -7.03
N GLU A 89 16.23 0.36 -5.84
CA GLU A 89 16.63 -0.66 -4.87
C GLU A 89 16.51 -2.08 -5.46
N GLY A 90 17.55 -2.88 -5.26
CA GLY A 90 17.62 -4.26 -5.76
C GLY A 90 17.91 -4.41 -7.26
N ILE A 91 18.21 -3.32 -7.97
CA ILE A 91 18.61 -3.37 -9.38
C ILE A 91 20.13 -3.47 -9.45
N GLU A 92 20.64 -4.49 -10.17
CA GLU A 92 22.06 -4.59 -10.42
C GLU A 92 22.55 -3.47 -11.35
N PRO A 93 23.76 -2.93 -11.10
CA PRO A 93 24.33 -1.90 -11.96
C PRO A 93 24.40 -2.35 -13.43
N ALA A 94 24.06 -1.47 -14.34
CA ALA A 94 23.81 -1.65 -15.78
C ALA A 94 24.91 -2.34 -16.62
N GLY A 95 25.96 -2.88 -16.06
CA GLY A 95 27.11 -3.42 -16.81
C GLY A 95 26.88 -4.74 -17.54
N GLN A 96 25.91 -5.54 -17.17
CA GLN A 96 25.75 -6.89 -17.69
C GLN A 96 24.51 -7.09 -18.57
N ALA A 97 23.37 -6.49 -18.27
CA ALA A 97 22.12 -6.79 -18.97
C ALA A 97 21.86 -5.99 -20.26
N PHE A 98 22.32 -4.73 -20.38
CA PHE A 98 21.93 -3.83 -21.46
C PHE A 98 23.10 -3.30 -22.31
N GLY A 99 24.31 -3.76 -22.10
CA GLY A 99 25.51 -3.26 -22.83
C GLY A 99 25.88 -1.82 -22.44
N ALA A 100 26.57 -1.11 -23.33
CA ALA A 100 27.08 0.26 -23.09
C ALA A 100 25.99 1.37 -23.15
N GLY A 101 24.71 1.02 -23.26
CA GLY A 101 23.60 1.96 -23.35
C GLY A 101 23.06 2.38 -21.97
N ARG A 102 22.21 3.43 -21.98
CA ARG A 102 21.48 3.86 -20.79
C ARG A 102 20.50 2.76 -20.35
N HIS A 103 20.51 2.43 -19.05
CA HIS A 103 19.60 1.43 -18.49
C HIS A 103 18.13 1.82 -18.71
N PRO A 104 17.27 0.97 -19.29
CA PRO A 104 15.88 1.31 -19.61
C PRO A 104 15.06 1.77 -18.40
N TRP A 105 15.35 1.22 -17.21
CA TRP A 105 14.66 1.59 -15.98
C TRP A 105 14.84 3.05 -15.56
N VAL A 106 15.94 3.70 -15.96
CA VAL A 106 16.19 5.12 -15.69
C VAL A 106 15.09 6.01 -16.30
N GLU A 107 14.56 5.63 -17.48
CA GLU A 107 13.45 6.36 -18.11
C GLU A 107 12.18 6.28 -17.26
N ASN A 108 11.90 5.14 -16.62
CA ASN A 108 10.77 4.97 -15.72
C ASN A 108 10.93 5.81 -14.44
N VAL A 109 12.13 5.83 -13.87
CA VAL A 109 12.44 6.64 -12.68
C VAL A 109 12.28 8.13 -12.97
N GLU A 110 12.82 8.61 -14.09
CA GLU A 110 12.69 10.01 -14.50
C GLU A 110 11.23 10.42 -14.76
N ALA A 111 10.47 9.57 -15.47
CA ALA A 111 9.05 9.84 -15.71
C ALA A 111 8.24 9.88 -14.41
N THR A 112 8.63 9.10 -13.41
CA THR A 112 8.00 9.12 -12.07
C THR A 112 8.38 10.40 -11.32
N LEU A 113 9.65 10.79 -11.34
CA LEU A 113 10.10 12.05 -10.73
C LEU A 113 9.38 13.26 -11.35
N GLU A 114 9.27 13.31 -12.68
CA GLU A 114 8.54 14.37 -13.38
C GLU A 114 7.06 14.44 -12.99
N LEU A 115 6.42 13.30 -12.73
CA LEU A 115 5.04 13.26 -12.24
C LEU A 115 4.90 13.76 -10.82
N LEU A 116 5.82 13.37 -9.93
CA LEU A 116 5.73 13.64 -8.50
C LEU A 116 6.31 15.02 -8.14
N ASP A 117 7.00 15.66 -9.07
CA ASP A 117 7.57 17.00 -8.85
C ASP A 117 6.46 18.01 -8.55
N GLY A 118 6.66 18.80 -7.49
CA GLY A 118 5.68 19.79 -7.01
C GLY A 118 4.43 19.20 -6.33
N GLN A 119 4.33 17.88 -6.13
CA GLN A 119 3.24 17.27 -5.36
C GLN A 119 3.55 17.31 -3.86
N GLU A 120 2.58 17.73 -3.05
CA GLU A 120 2.67 17.64 -1.59
C GLU A 120 2.38 16.19 -1.17
N MET A 121 3.42 15.46 -0.76
CA MET A 121 3.34 14.05 -0.40
C MET A 121 3.67 13.85 1.08
N HIS A 122 2.84 13.09 1.78
CA HIS A 122 3.04 12.76 3.17
C HIS A 122 2.77 11.28 3.44
N ARG A 123 3.53 10.71 4.39
CA ARG A 123 3.35 9.37 4.91
C ARG A 123 3.07 9.43 6.40
N ARG A 124 1.94 8.86 6.85
CA ARG A 124 1.65 8.76 8.28
C ARG A 124 2.59 7.77 8.96
N THR A 125 3.13 8.20 10.09
CA THR A 125 3.96 7.38 10.97
C THR A 125 3.40 7.42 12.37
N LEU A 126 3.48 6.29 13.09
CA LEU A 126 2.92 6.12 14.43
C LEU A 126 4.01 5.97 15.46
N TRP A 127 3.88 6.73 16.56
CA TRP A 127 4.85 6.74 17.65
C TRP A 127 4.15 6.67 18.99
N LEU A 128 4.75 5.93 19.93
CA LEU A 128 4.24 5.82 21.29
C LEU A 128 5.33 6.27 22.27
N ALA A 129 5.04 7.28 23.06
CA ALA A 129 5.91 7.69 24.17
C ALA A 129 5.25 7.31 25.51
N VAL A 130 5.96 6.56 26.34
CA VAL A 130 5.46 6.07 27.63
C VAL A 130 6.31 6.65 28.75
N PRO A 131 5.73 7.40 29.70
CA PRO A 131 6.47 7.87 30.87
C PRO A 131 6.80 6.69 31.79
N LEU A 132 8.07 6.58 32.15
CA LEU A 132 8.59 5.49 32.96
C LEU A 132 8.60 5.86 34.45
N HIS A 133 8.12 4.95 35.28
CA HIS A 133 8.22 5.05 36.70
C HIS A 133 9.33 4.13 37.21
N SER A 134 10.36 4.68 37.86
CA SER A 134 11.40 3.90 38.52
C SER A 134 10.99 3.68 39.97
N GLU A 135 11.07 2.44 40.44
CA GLU A 135 10.80 2.10 41.86
C GLU A 135 11.73 2.82 42.81
N THR A 136 12.93 3.22 42.32
CA THR A 136 13.97 3.84 43.11
C THR A 136 14.01 5.37 43.05
N GLY A 137 13.28 6.02 42.11
CA GLY A 137 13.55 7.42 41.74
C GLY A 137 12.44 8.44 41.98
N SER A 138 11.17 8.06 42.02
CA SER A 138 10.08 9.04 41.82
C SER A 138 9.52 9.72 43.09
N ARG A 139 9.96 9.36 44.31
CA ARG A 139 9.39 9.88 45.55
C ARG A 139 10.33 10.77 46.37
N HIS A 140 11.54 11.09 45.90
CA HIS A 140 12.42 11.98 46.62
C HIS A 140 12.11 13.46 46.37
N PRO A 141 11.80 14.28 47.36
CA PRO A 141 11.62 15.74 47.18
C PRO A 141 12.87 16.41 46.59
N PHE A 142 14.04 15.81 46.74
CA PHE A 142 15.28 16.26 46.10
C PHE A 142 15.30 16.08 44.57
N ALA A 143 14.52 15.15 43.98
CA ALA A 143 14.42 15.02 42.54
C ALA A 143 13.66 16.20 41.92
N GLN A 144 12.63 16.72 42.60
CA GLN A 144 11.89 17.91 42.17
C GLN A 144 12.74 19.18 42.30
N LEU A 145 13.53 19.30 43.36
CA LEU A 145 14.51 20.37 43.47
C LEU A 145 15.60 20.27 42.41
N GLY A 146 16.07 19.06 42.09
CA GLY A 146 17.04 18.81 41.03
C GLY A 146 16.50 19.17 39.64
N SER A 147 15.21 18.92 39.37
CA SER A 147 14.57 19.31 38.10
C SER A 147 14.41 20.83 37.97
N ALA A 148 13.98 21.51 39.05
CA ALA A 148 13.88 22.96 39.07
C ALA A 148 15.27 23.64 38.93
N TRP A 149 16.30 23.07 39.55
CA TRP A 149 17.68 23.52 39.33
C TRP A 149 18.17 23.26 37.90
N ALA A 150 17.86 22.09 37.32
CA ALA A 150 18.21 21.77 35.93
C ALA A 150 17.49 22.69 34.92
N GLU A 151 16.27 23.08 35.21
CA GLU A 151 15.50 24.03 34.43
C GLU A 151 16.13 25.44 34.51
N MET A 152 16.51 25.87 35.67
CA MET A 152 17.21 27.15 35.89
C MET A 152 18.61 27.15 35.23
N ALA A 153 19.33 26.03 35.33
CA ALA A 153 20.64 25.87 34.67
C ALA A 153 20.52 25.92 33.15
N ALA A 154 19.49 25.29 32.58
CA ALA A 154 19.20 25.36 31.14
C ALA A 154 18.83 26.79 30.70
N MET A 155 18.15 27.57 31.60
CA MET A 155 17.90 28.99 31.36
C MET A 155 19.18 29.82 31.21
N LEU A 156 20.21 29.42 31.91
CA LEU A 156 21.50 30.11 31.94
C LEU A 156 22.47 29.56 30.87
N GLY A 157 22.01 28.68 29.97
CA GLY A 157 22.86 28.08 28.95
C GLY A 157 23.90 27.07 29.47
N MET A 158 23.75 26.65 30.72
CA MET A 158 24.66 25.65 31.33
C MET A 158 24.37 24.24 30.78
N ARG A 159 25.41 23.40 30.71
CA ARG A 159 25.25 22.02 30.32
C ARG A 159 24.30 21.28 31.25
N PRO A 160 23.43 20.38 30.72
CA PRO A 160 22.51 19.59 31.55
C PRO A 160 23.28 18.80 32.62
N ALA A 161 22.73 18.72 33.84
CA ALA A 161 23.32 17.89 34.88
C ALA A 161 23.39 16.42 34.44
N PRO A 162 24.54 15.73 34.64
CA PRO A 162 24.75 14.36 34.19
C PRO A 162 23.80 13.37 34.90
N VAL A 163 23.45 12.28 34.24
CA VAL A 163 22.60 11.21 34.77
C VAL A 163 23.49 10.02 35.14
N ALA A 164 23.32 9.47 36.34
CA ALA A 164 24.11 8.35 36.82
C ALA A 164 23.77 7.04 36.08
N ARG A 165 24.76 6.17 35.90
CA ARG A 165 24.58 4.85 35.26
C ARG A 165 23.46 4.02 35.89
N ARG A 166 23.34 4.07 37.23
CA ARG A 166 22.28 3.34 37.96
C ARG A 166 20.88 3.78 37.52
N GLU A 167 20.67 5.06 37.33
CA GLU A 167 19.40 5.62 36.83
C GLU A 167 19.11 5.17 35.42
N VAL A 168 20.10 5.21 34.51
CA VAL A 168 19.96 4.73 33.14
C VAL A 168 19.57 3.25 33.12
N THR A 169 20.20 2.43 33.99
CA THR A 169 19.90 0.99 34.05
C THR A 169 18.45 0.76 34.57
N ALA A 170 18.05 1.45 35.62
CA ALA A 170 16.70 1.32 36.18
C ALA A 170 15.60 1.69 35.16
N TYR A 171 15.80 2.75 34.38
CA TYR A 171 14.84 3.13 33.33
C TYR A 171 14.87 2.19 32.14
N ARG A 172 16.00 1.57 31.78
CA ARG A 172 16.05 0.50 30.80
C ARG A 172 15.24 -0.72 31.22
N GLU A 173 15.34 -1.13 32.49
CA GLU A 173 14.52 -2.21 33.05
C GLU A 173 13.03 -1.86 33.06
N ALA A 174 12.68 -0.60 33.35
CA ALA A 174 11.30 -0.12 33.26
C ALA A 174 10.79 -0.14 31.80
N ALA A 175 11.63 0.22 30.82
CA ALA A 175 11.29 0.16 29.40
C ALA A 175 11.04 -1.28 28.93
N LEU A 176 11.83 -2.26 29.37
CA LEU A 176 11.60 -3.68 29.06
C LEU A 176 10.21 -4.19 29.53
N ARG A 177 9.68 -3.67 30.64
CA ARG A 177 8.31 -4.00 31.07
C ARG A 177 7.26 -3.44 30.11
N VAL A 178 7.46 -2.23 29.59
CA VAL A 178 6.59 -1.64 28.58
C VAL A 178 6.68 -2.44 27.27
N GLU A 179 7.88 -2.80 26.85
CA GLU A 179 8.09 -3.61 25.65
C GLU A 179 7.41 -4.98 25.74
N ALA A 180 7.43 -5.60 26.93
CA ALA A 180 6.69 -6.85 27.16
C ALA A 180 5.18 -6.68 27.02
N ALA A 181 4.62 -5.54 27.45
CA ALA A 181 3.20 -5.24 27.30
C ALA A 181 2.84 -4.96 25.83
N LEU A 182 3.66 -4.22 25.09
CA LEU A 182 3.45 -3.93 23.67
C LEU A 182 3.57 -5.21 22.81
N ALA A 183 4.46 -6.10 23.21
CA ALA A 183 4.71 -7.37 22.51
C ALA A 183 3.46 -8.26 22.36
N GLY A 184 2.45 -8.08 23.20
CA GLY A 184 1.22 -8.85 23.16
C GLY A 184 0.31 -8.54 21.97
N GLY A 185 0.54 -7.45 21.21
CA GLY A 185 -0.41 -7.08 20.18
C GLY A 185 0.07 -6.10 19.10
N LEU A 186 1.21 -5.43 19.30
CA LEU A 186 1.70 -4.42 18.35
C LEU A 186 3.11 -4.74 17.86
N ALA A 187 3.33 -4.54 16.56
CA ALA A 187 4.68 -4.46 16.02
C ALA A 187 5.28 -3.10 16.39
N PHE A 188 6.45 -3.10 17.00
CA PHE A 188 7.14 -1.89 17.42
C PHE A 188 8.65 -2.08 17.40
N ARG A 189 9.37 -0.97 17.34
CA ARG A 189 10.80 -0.91 17.68
C ARG A 189 11.11 0.31 18.54
N PRO A 190 12.18 0.26 19.33
CA PRO A 190 12.72 1.44 19.99
C PRO A 190 13.04 2.55 18.98
N ALA A 191 12.65 3.79 19.27
CA ALA A 191 12.98 4.94 18.42
C ALA A 191 14.49 5.23 18.49
N ARG A 192 15.06 5.70 17.38
CA ARG A 192 16.45 6.16 17.35
C ARG A 192 16.54 7.59 17.91
N PRO A 193 17.68 8.01 18.46
CA PRO A 193 17.86 9.38 18.94
C PRO A 193 17.54 10.45 17.89
N ALA A 194 17.95 10.24 16.63
CA ALA A 194 17.66 11.15 15.54
C ALA A 194 16.17 11.24 15.22
N GLU A 195 15.43 10.14 15.35
CA GLU A 195 13.98 10.14 15.14
C GLU A 195 13.24 10.91 16.25
N ILE A 196 13.70 10.80 17.51
CA ILE A 196 13.14 11.61 18.60
C ILE A 196 13.40 13.10 18.37
N VAL A 197 14.58 13.46 17.87
CA VAL A 197 14.91 14.83 17.47
C VAL A 197 14.02 15.27 16.31
N TRP A 198 13.83 14.39 15.30
CA TRP A 198 12.96 14.66 14.17
C TRP A 198 11.51 14.93 14.61
N MET A 199 10.93 14.17 15.54
CA MET A 199 9.56 14.42 16.03
C MET A 199 9.38 15.86 16.55
N ILE A 200 10.41 16.40 17.20
CA ILE A 200 10.38 17.77 17.73
C ILE A 200 10.57 18.79 16.61
N GLN A 201 11.53 18.56 15.73
CA GLN A 201 11.76 19.42 14.58
C GLN A 201 10.55 19.46 13.67
N HIS A 202 9.93 18.30 13.37
CA HIS A 202 8.69 18.22 12.61
C HIS A 202 7.58 19.07 13.23
N ALA A 203 7.34 18.95 14.55
CA ALA A 203 6.33 19.75 15.25
C ALA A 203 6.60 21.26 15.14
N LEU A 204 7.87 21.69 15.15
CA LEU A 204 8.28 23.10 15.07
C LEU A 204 8.33 23.63 13.64
N HIS A 205 8.41 22.78 12.61
CA HIS A 205 8.55 23.19 11.21
C HIS A 205 7.30 22.91 10.36
N ARG A 206 6.19 22.47 10.94
CA ARG A 206 4.90 22.35 10.23
C ARG A 206 4.51 23.69 9.60
N GLY A 207 4.29 23.69 8.28
CA GLY A 207 4.01 24.90 7.50
C GLY A 207 5.25 25.67 7.03
N LEU A 208 6.43 25.13 7.31
CA LEU A 208 7.75 25.57 6.85
C LEU A 208 8.40 24.47 6.01
N ALA A 209 9.71 24.58 5.74
CA ALA A 209 10.48 23.46 5.21
C ALA A 209 10.58 22.36 6.28
N GLU A 210 9.88 21.26 6.08
CA GLU A 210 9.82 20.16 7.06
C GLU A 210 11.08 19.28 6.95
N PRO A 211 11.63 18.80 8.09
CA PRO A 211 12.76 17.87 8.08
C PRO A 211 12.28 16.50 7.57
N LEU A 212 13.07 15.87 6.70
CA LEU A 212 12.76 14.55 6.16
C LEU A 212 13.00 13.45 7.22
N LEU A 213 12.03 12.56 7.39
CA LEU A 213 12.16 11.43 8.30
C LEU A 213 13.23 10.44 7.82
N THR A 214 13.41 10.26 6.52
CA THR A 214 14.44 9.40 5.93
C THR A 214 15.87 9.81 6.32
N GLU A 215 16.12 11.10 6.46
CA GLU A 215 17.41 11.59 6.97
C GLU A 215 17.63 11.19 8.45
N ALA A 216 16.58 11.24 9.27
CA ALA A 216 16.65 10.77 10.65
C ALA A 216 16.80 9.24 10.74
N GLU A 217 16.16 8.48 9.85
CA GLU A 217 16.27 7.02 9.76
C GLU A 217 17.67 6.55 9.36
N THR A 218 18.38 7.31 8.52
CA THR A 218 19.74 7.00 8.08
C THR A 218 20.83 7.65 8.94
N SER A 219 20.45 8.56 9.84
CA SER A 219 21.37 9.31 10.68
C SER A 219 22.20 8.43 11.60
N THR A 220 23.47 8.77 11.74
CA THR A 220 24.42 8.15 12.70
C THR A 220 24.41 8.79 14.08
N LEU A 221 23.46 9.69 14.37
CA LEU A 221 23.31 10.32 15.68
C LEU A 221 22.98 9.27 16.75
N HIS A 222 23.88 9.08 17.69
CA HIS A 222 23.78 8.05 18.72
C HIS A 222 23.20 8.54 20.07
N GLY A 223 22.91 9.82 20.20
CA GLY A 223 22.47 10.42 21.46
C GLY A 223 23.57 10.41 22.53
N GLY A 224 23.16 10.36 23.81
CA GLY A 224 24.08 10.32 24.94
C GLY A 224 24.80 9.00 25.09
N ARG A 225 26.06 9.07 25.58
CA ARG A 225 26.91 7.91 25.84
C ARG A 225 27.28 7.86 27.32
N LEU A 226 27.35 6.64 27.86
CA LEU A 226 27.87 6.42 29.23
C LEU A 226 29.40 6.45 29.23
N LEU A 227 29.99 7.47 29.83
CA LEU A 227 31.42 7.62 30.04
C LEU A 227 31.66 7.80 31.55
N ASP A 228 32.62 7.09 32.11
CA ASP A 228 32.97 7.16 33.55
C ASP A 228 31.79 6.98 34.51
N GLY A 229 30.82 6.16 34.15
CA GLY A 229 29.61 5.88 34.95
C GLY A 229 28.53 6.93 34.89
N VAL A 230 28.64 7.91 34.00
CA VAL A 230 27.74 9.04 33.84
C VAL A 230 27.29 9.17 32.38
N LEU A 231 26.04 9.56 32.16
CA LEU A 231 25.50 9.81 30.83
C LEU A 231 25.93 11.20 30.35
N HIS A 232 26.68 11.25 29.27
CA HIS A 232 27.03 12.45 28.54
C HIS A 232 26.17 12.53 27.27
N SER A 233 25.46 13.63 27.09
CA SER A 233 24.55 13.87 25.94
C SER A 233 24.93 15.16 25.24
N PRO A 234 24.72 15.29 23.92
CA PRO A 234 24.74 16.57 23.23
C PRO A 234 23.77 17.56 23.87
N SER A 235 23.97 18.86 23.64
CA SER A 235 22.97 19.87 23.92
C SER A 235 21.84 19.81 22.90
N TYR A 236 20.61 19.88 23.35
CA TYR A 236 19.42 19.97 22.49
C TYR A 236 18.81 21.38 22.54
N ALA A 237 19.54 22.37 23.08
CA ALA A 237 19.05 23.75 23.22
C ALA A 237 18.73 24.39 21.87
N ASP A 238 19.46 24.00 20.83
CA ASP A 238 19.29 24.53 19.46
C ASP A 238 17.94 24.17 18.84
N LEU A 239 17.32 23.04 19.29
CA LEU A 239 15.97 22.68 18.86
C LEU A 239 14.88 23.68 19.32
N GLY A 240 15.20 24.53 20.31
CA GLY A 240 14.29 25.52 20.90
C GLY A 240 14.38 26.92 20.31
N GLN A 241 15.13 27.14 19.23
CA GLN A 241 15.31 28.48 18.65
C GLN A 241 14.04 29.04 17.99
N ALA A 242 13.06 28.20 17.63
CA ALA A 242 11.78 28.64 17.10
C ALA A 242 11.01 29.53 18.12
N ARG A 243 10.49 30.67 17.64
CA ARG A 243 9.59 31.53 18.40
C ARG A 243 8.15 31.16 18.13
N LEU A 244 7.39 30.93 19.18
CA LEU A 244 5.97 30.65 19.14
C LEU A 244 5.18 31.86 19.58
N GLN A 245 4.17 32.25 18.82
CA GLN A 245 3.28 33.35 19.15
C GLN A 245 1.83 32.98 18.80
N GLU A 246 0.93 33.04 19.78
CA GLU A 246 -0.49 32.90 19.49
C GLU A 246 -1.02 34.14 18.78
N GLY A 247 -1.70 33.91 17.65
CA GLY A 247 -2.38 34.97 16.92
C GLY A 247 -1.45 35.97 16.22
N GLY A 248 -0.43 35.46 15.53
CA GLY A 248 0.47 36.29 14.71
C GLY A 248 -0.27 37.13 13.66
N ILE A 249 0.42 38.14 13.13
CA ILE A 249 -0.11 39.05 12.12
C ILE A 249 0.03 38.37 10.74
N ASP A 250 -1.09 38.16 10.06
CA ASP A 250 -1.11 37.83 8.63
C ASP A 250 -1.62 39.05 7.87
N PRO A 251 -0.80 39.70 7.01
CA PRO A 251 -1.20 40.88 6.27
C PRO A 251 -2.43 40.67 5.40
N GLU A 252 -2.60 39.48 4.81
CA GLU A 252 -3.75 39.18 3.94
C GLU A 252 -5.08 39.04 4.71
N LEU A 253 -5.04 38.47 5.93
CA LEU A 253 -6.20 38.38 6.82
C LEU A 253 -6.51 39.69 7.52
N ASP A 254 -5.49 40.47 7.84
CA ASP A 254 -5.67 41.77 8.51
C ASP A 254 -6.45 42.76 7.65
N ASP A 255 -6.13 42.85 6.36
CA ASP A 255 -6.84 43.72 5.42
C ASP A 255 -8.31 43.27 5.22
N ALA A 256 -8.55 41.96 5.20
CA ALA A 256 -9.92 41.41 5.01
C ALA A 256 -10.82 41.55 6.25
N ASP A 257 -10.28 41.40 7.46
CA ASP A 257 -11.04 41.46 8.71
C ASP A 257 -11.26 42.91 9.16
N ASP A 258 -10.31 43.83 8.95
CA ASP A 258 -10.49 45.24 9.23
C ASP A 258 -11.50 45.88 8.28
N LEU A 259 -11.60 45.45 7.03
CA LEU A 259 -12.62 45.87 6.07
C LEU A 259 -14.03 45.36 6.43
N LYS A 260 -14.15 44.15 6.98
CA LYS A 260 -15.44 43.55 7.36
C LYS A 260 -15.97 43.99 8.72
N MET A 261 -15.09 44.28 9.67
CA MET A 261 -15.48 44.61 11.05
C MET A 261 -15.65 46.11 11.33
N SER A 262 -15.04 46.98 10.56
CA SER A 262 -15.01 48.39 10.98
C SER A 262 -15.88 49.33 10.19
N GLY A 263 -16.25 49.13 8.95
CA GLY A 263 -16.97 50.14 8.18
C GLY A 263 -16.45 51.60 8.43
N ARG A 264 -15.31 51.72 9.13
CA ARG A 264 -14.71 53.00 9.53
C ARG A 264 -13.18 52.88 9.51
N ILE A 265 -12.56 53.77 8.79
CA ILE A 265 -11.10 53.99 8.72
C ILE A 265 -10.56 54.19 10.14
N PRO A 266 -9.56 53.43 10.61
CA PRO A 266 -8.95 53.61 11.91
C PRO A 266 -8.32 54.99 12.05
N ARG A 267 -8.69 55.74 13.11
CA ARG A 267 -8.00 56.99 13.44
C ARG A 267 -6.60 56.67 13.98
N PRO A 268 -5.54 57.34 13.45
CA PRO A 268 -4.18 57.13 13.95
C PRO A 268 -4.11 57.59 15.42
N GLY A 269 -3.70 56.71 16.33
CA GLY A 269 -3.47 57.01 17.74
C GLY A 269 -4.05 56.06 18.77
N LYS A 270 -4.94 55.13 18.41
CA LYS A 270 -5.49 54.11 19.33
C LYS A 270 -5.12 52.67 18.96
N ALA A 271 -4.12 52.44 18.12
CA ALA A 271 -3.78 51.12 17.56
C ALA A 271 -2.82 50.29 18.40
N TRP A 272 -2.09 50.86 19.36
CA TRP A 272 -1.06 50.11 20.10
C TRP A 272 -1.59 48.93 20.93
N TRP A 273 -2.76 49.07 21.50
CA TRP A 273 -3.39 47.98 22.29
C TRP A 273 -4.09 46.96 21.41
N ARG A 274 -4.42 47.30 20.15
CA ARG A 274 -4.95 46.35 19.17
C ARG A 274 -3.84 45.47 18.58
N VAL A 275 -2.66 46.03 18.36
CA VAL A 275 -1.51 45.35 17.79
C VAL A 275 -0.91 44.37 18.77
N ASN A 276 -0.87 44.69 20.08
CA ASN A 276 -0.18 43.89 21.07
C ASN A 276 -1.07 42.88 21.80
N THR A 277 -2.41 43.00 21.74
CA THR A 277 -3.30 42.06 22.43
C THR A 277 -4.09 41.14 21.50
N GLY A 278 -3.92 41.26 20.18
CA GLY A 278 -4.57 40.45 19.16
C GLY A 278 -6.08 40.27 19.38
N SER A 279 -6.89 40.40 18.36
CA SER A 279 -8.30 39.99 18.46
C SER A 279 -8.38 38.56 19.00
N PRO A 280 -9.34 38.19 19.88
CA PRO A 280 -9.56 36.81 20.28
C PRO A 280 -9.66 35.85 19.07
N LEU A 281 -10.11 36.32 17.92
CA LEU A 281 -10.14 35.59 16.66
C LEU A 281 -8.75 35.21 16.16
N ARG A 282 -7.72 35.99 16.43
CA ARG A 282 -6.33 35.75 16.02
C ARG A 282 -5.65 34.70 16.91
N ARG A 283 -6.11 34.48 18.13
CA ARG A 283 -5.59 33.46 19.04
C ARG A 283 -6.05 32.03 18.72
N ARG A 284 -6.54 31.80 17.50
CA ARG A 284 -6.98 30.50 17.01
C ARG A 284 -5.92 29.75 16.20
N TRP A 285 -4.72 30.31 16.05
CA TRP A 285 -3.55 29.66 15.45
C TRP A 285 -2.29 30.04 16.19
N LEU A 286 -1.26 29.26 15.95
CA LEU A 286 0.07 29.48 16.46
C LEU A 286 0.97 29.86 15.30
N GLN A 287 1.55 31.04 15.33
CA GLN A 287 2.60 31.45 14.43
C GLN A 287 3.93 30.94 14.95
N ILE A 288 4.67 30.25 14.08
CA ILE A 288 6.01 29.74 14.36
C ILE A 288 7.00 30.46 13.46
N GLU A 289 7.95 31.14 14.06
CA GLU A 289 9.05 31.80 13.39
C GLU A 289 10.35 31.02 13.65
N SER A 290 11.00 30.55 12.60
CA SER A 290 12.30 29.90 12.63
C SER A 290 13.27 30.61 11.65
N ASP A 291 14.50 30.12 11.58
CA ASP A 291 15.50 30.56 10.60
C ASP A 291 15.09 30.29 9.14
N THR A 292 14.21 29.32 8.92
CA THR A 292 13.70 28.95 7.58
C THR A 292 12.47 29.75 7.14
N GLY A 293 11.86 30.55 8.02
CA GLY A 293 10.70 31.37 7.69
C GLY A 293 9.62 31.41 8.78
N VAL A 294 8.38 31.70 8.35
CA VAL A 294 7.21 31.80 9.22
C VAL A 294 6.15 30.82 8.75
N GLY A 295 5.66 29.96 9.66
CA GLY A 295 4.59 29.00 9.42
C GLY A 295 3.44 29.20 10.42
N TYR A 296 2.27 28.68 10.06
CA TYR A 296 1.05 28.79 10.86
C TYR A 296 0.49 27.40 11.16
N GLN A 297 0.14 27.15 12.42
CA GLN A 297 -0.46 25.90 12.88
C GLN A 297 -1.73 26.18 13.65
N ALA A 298 -2.74 25.31 13.50
CA ALA A 298 -3.94 25.35 14.33
C ALA A 298 -4.11 24.01 15.06
N GLN A 299 -4.26 24.10 16.37
CA GLN A 299 -4.51 22.97 17.25
C GLN A 299 -6.00 22.88 17.53
N LEU A 300 -6.61 21.73 17.17
CA LEU A 300 -8.00 21.44 17.47
C LEU A 300 -8.07 20.34 18.53
N ALA A 301 -8.88 20.56 19.56
CA ALA A 301 -9.13 19.53 20.57
C ALA A 301 -10.43 18.81 20.25
N LEU A 302 -10.46 17.50 20.41
CA LEU A 302 -11.69 16.70 20.36
C LEU A 302 -12.48 16.97 21.63
N ALA A 303 -13.62 17.65 21.50
CA ALA A 303 -14.46 18.06 22.63
C ALA A 303 -15.56 17.05 22.94
N GLU A 304 -16.15 16.42 21.90
CA GLU A 304 -17.23 15.45 22.05
C GLU A 304 -17.06 14.32 21.04
N CYS A 305 -17.34 13.11 21.51
CA CYS A 305 -17.45 11.90 20.67
C CYS A 305 -18.92 11.56 20.44
N PRO A 306 -19.27 10.86 19.38
CA PRO A 306 -20.64 10.41 19.17
C PRO A 306 -21.10 9.51 20.34
N PRO A 307 -22.36 9.56 20.75
CA PRO A 307 -22.89 8.80 21.89
C PRO A 307 -22.86 7.28 21.65
N ALA A 308 -22.87 6.86 20.40
CA ALA A 308 -22.70 5.48 19.98
C ALA A 308 -21.78 5.43 18.76
N VAL A 309 -20.73 4.64 18.84
CA VAL A 309 -19.83 4.39 17.72
C VAL A 309 -20.45 3.31 16.84
N GLY A 310 -21.09 3.71 15.74
CA GLY A 310 -21.56 2.83 14.68
C GLY A 310 -20.46 2.55 13.65
N GLN A 311 -20.79 1.79 12.63
CA GLN A 311 -19.83 1.51 11.53
C GLN A 311 -19.38 2.81 10.83
N ASP A 312 -20.25 3.79 10.69
CA ASP A 312 -19.95 5.06 9.99
C ASP A 312 -19.12 6.04 10.83
N SER A 313 -19.11 5.90 12.16
CA SER A 313 -18.34 6.74 13.09
C SER A 313 -17.14 6.04 13.68
N ALA A 314 -16.90 4.78 13.33
CA ALA A 314 -15.65 4.08 13.65
C ALA A 314 -14.48 4.66 12.83
N ASP A 315 -13.26 4.31 13.23
CA ASP A 315 -12.03 4.69 12.53
C ASP A 315 -11.84 6.21 12.38
N LEU A 316 -12.09 6.98 13.44
CA LEU A 316 -11.88 8.44 13.48
C LEU A 316 -10.56 8.85 12.81
N PHE A 317 -9.47 8.16 13.12
CA PHE A 317 -8.14 8.51 12.60
C PHE A 317 -7.94 8.13 11.12
N ALA A 318 -8.66 7.12 10.62
CA ALA A 318 -8.66 6.80 9.19
C ALA A 318 -9.40 7.86 8.36
N GLN A 319 -10.43 8.50 8.93
CA GLN A 319 -11.12 9.60 8.25
C GLN A 319 -10.22 10.80 7.98
N LEU A 320 -9.18 11.02 8.79
CA LEU A 320 -8.22 12.10 8.57
C LEU A 320 -7.44 11.94 7.26
N GLU A 321 -7.30 10.70 6.77
CA GLU A 321 -6.62 10.41 5.50
C GLU A 321 -7.42 10.86 4.27
N LEU A 322 -8.73 11.11 4.41
CA LEU A 322 -9.59 11.58 3.31
C LEU A 322 -9.36 13.06 2.96
N LEU A 323 -8.68 13.81 3.83
CA LEU A 323 -8.37 15.21 3.59
C LEU A 323 -7.23 15.36 2.57
N ASP A 324 -7.34 16.38 1.74
CA ASP A 324 -6.34 16.71 0.70
C ASP A 324 -5.12 17.47 1.24
N PHE A 325 -4.95 17.47 2.55
CA PHE A 325 -3.81 18.04 3.28
C PHE A 325 -3.48 17.17 4.50
N PRO A 326 -2.24 17.22 4.98
CA PRO A 326 -1.81 16.42 6.11
C PRO A 326 -2.43 16.94 7.43
N VAL A 327 -2.77 16.00 8.31
CA VAL A 327 -3.25 16.27 9.68
C VAL A 327 -2.48 15.40 10.64
N ASP A 328 -1.74 15.99 11.56
CA ASP A 328 -1.15 15.26 12.66
C ASP A 328 -2.15 15.09 13.80
N TYR A 329 -1.99 14.01 14.56
CA TYR A 329 -2.73 13.86 15.82
C TYR A 329 -1.83 13.45 16.97
N THR A 330 -2.21 13.90 18.14
CA THR A 330 -1.62 13.47 19.42
C THR A 330 -2.73 13.04 20.34
N VAL A 331 -2.64 11.84 20.90
CA VAL A 331 -3.57 11.33 21.89
C VAL A 331 -2.82 11.15 23.21
N ASP A 332 -3.11 12.00 24.16
CA ASP A 332 -2.54 11.93 25.51
C ASP A 332 -3.47 11.08 26.40
N LEU A 333 -3.00 9.90 26.78
CA LEU A 333 -3.79 8.87 27.43
C LEU A 333 -3.49 8.84 28.94
N THR A 334 -4.47 8.47 29.73
CA THR A 334 -4.32 8.02 31.10
C THR A 334 -5.13 6.75 31.27
N LEU A 335 -4.46 5.62 31.50
CA LEU A 335 -5.08 4.30 31.59
C LEU A 335 -5.36 3.97 33.04
N VAL A 336 -6.60 4.18 33.47
CA VAL A 336 -6.99 4.03 34.90
C VAL A 336 -7.48 2.60 35.12
N PRO A 337 -6.84 1.83 36.04
CA PRO A 337 -7.32 0.49 36.37
C PRO A 337 -8.78 0.49 36.84
N ALA A 338 -9.55 -0.54 36.46
CA ALA A 338 -11.00 -0.63 36.76
C ALA A 338 -11.37 -0.33 38.22
N GLU A 339 -10.58 -0.81 39.19
CA GLU A 339 -10.82 -0.57 40.60
C GLU A 339 -10.83 0.92 40.96
N LYS A 340 -9.81 1.66 40.48
CA LYS A 340 -9.70 3.11 40.72
C LYS A 340 -10.75 3.88 39.91
N ALA A 341 -11.03 3.46 38.68
CA ALA A 341 -12.04 4.07 37.83
C ALA A 341 -13.42 3.98 38.48
N ARG A 342 -13.80 2.81 38.99
CA ARG A 342 -15.06 2.61 39.69
C ARG A 342 -15.18 3.45 40.97
N GLU A 343 -14.08 3.65 41.67
CA GLU A 343 -14.09 4.56 42.84
C GLU A 343 -14.37 6.01 42.40
N GLN A 344 -13.78 6.46 41.27
CA GLN A 344 -14.04 7.78 40.73
C GLN A 344 -15.48 7.92 40.23
N VAL A 345 -16.00 6.93 39.51
CA VAL A 345 -17.39 6.87 39.03
C VAL A 345 -18.37 6.94 40.23
N ARG A 346 -18.10 6.18 41.27
CA ARG A 346 -18.93 6.24 42.51
C ARG A 346 -18.95 7.61 43.13
N ARG A 347 -17.82 8.33 43.21
CA ARG A 347 -17.78 9.71 43.69
C ARG A 347 -18.61 10.64 42.81
N LYS A 348 -18.47 10.54 41.49
CA LYS A 348 -19.28 11.33 40.54
C LYS A 348 -20.78 11.01 40.62
N LYS A 349 -21.16 9.75 40.84
CA LYS A 349 -22.55 9.37 41.07
C LYS A 349 -23.12 10.05 42.30
N ASN A 350 -22.37 10.11 43.41
CA ASN A 350 -22.79 10.81 44.61
C ASN A 350 -22.94 12.32 44.36
N GLU A 351 -22.02 12.95 43.64
CA GLU A 351 -22.14 14.36 43.25
C GLU A 351 -23.38 14.62 42.38
N LEU A 352 -23.72 13.71 41.45
CA LEU A 352 -24.94 13.81 40.65
C LEU A 352 -26.21 13.64 41.48
N ILE A 353 -26.21 12.76 42.48
CA ILE A 353 -27.35 12.60 43.41
C ILE A 353 -27.54 13.89 44.20
N ASP A 354 -26.47 14.47 44.74
CA ASP A 354 -26.54 15.74 45.47
C ASP A 354 -27.02 16.89 44.56
N GLN A 355 -26.68 16.90 43.28
CA GLN A 355 -27.18 17.86 42.31
C GLN A 355 -28.67 17.61 41.96
N ALA A 356 -29.07 16.35 41.79
CA ALA A 356 -30.45 15.99 41.51
C ALA A 356 -31.39 16.41 42.62
N ASP A 357 -31.00 16.20 43.87
CA ASP A 357 -31.74 16.62 45.06
C ASP A 357 -31.96 18.16 45.12
N GLN A 358 -31.00 18.96 44.59
CA GLN A 358 -31.15 20.41 44.51
C GLN A 358 -32.14 20.84 43.42
N TYR A 359 -32.40 20.00 42.38
CA TYR A 359 -33.35 20.27 41.32
C TYR A 359 -34.78 19.76 41.65
N ASP A 360 -34.92 18.79 42.54
CA ASP A 360 -36.19 18.16 42.90
C ASP A 360 -37.17 19.18 43.52
N ALA A 361 -36.63 20.21 44.17
CA ALA A 361 -37.40 21.34 44.73
C ALA A 361 -37.76 22.45 43.69
N ARG A 362 -37.34 22.32 42.42
CA ARG A 362 -37.57 23.36 41.36
C ARG A 362 -38.76 23.04 40.51
N PRO A 363 -39.61 24.05 40.11
CA PRO A 363 -40.76 23.82 39.26
C PRO A 363 -40.46 23.31 37.88
N THR A 364 -39.23 23.47 37.40
CA THR A 364 -38.76 23.06 36.08
C THR A 364 -38.32 21.60 36.03
N GLY A 365 -38.23 20.88 37.17
CA GLY A 365 -37.74 19.51 37.24
C GLY A 365 -36.25 19.38 36.97
N MET A 366 -35.77 18.13 36.85
CA MET A 366 -34.38 17.79 36.59
C MET A 366 -34.03 18.07 35.13
N PRO A 367 -32.89 18.72 34.83
CA PRO A 367 -32.41 18.90 33.43
C PRO A 367 -32.12 17.53 32.75
N ALA A 368 -32.49 17.42 31.48
CA ALA A 368 -32.23 16.20 30.68
C ALA A 368 -30.74 15.78 30.70
N SER A 369 -29.83 16.75 30.67
CA SER A 369 -28.38 16.52 30.74
C SER A 369 -27.92 15.81 32.01
N LEU A 370 -28.58 16.03 33.16
CA LEU A 370 -28.27 15.29 34.39
C LEU A 370 -28.72 13.82 34.32
N THR A 371 -29.87 13.60 33.67
CA THR A 371 -30.40 12.24 33.47
C THR A 371 -29.50 11.46 32.52
N GLU A 372 -29.03 12.08 31.40
CA GLU A 372 -28.06 11.49 30.48
C GLU A 372 -26.73 11.18 31.17
N ALA A 373 -26.17 12.13 31.91
CA ALA A 373 -24.92 11.92 32.65
C ALA A 373 -25.04 10.78 33.70
N ALA A 374 -26.20 10.62 34.34
CA ALA A 374 -26.45 9.52 35.26
C ALA A 374 -26.54 8.17 34.57
N HIS A 375 -27.13 8.14 33.36
CA HIS A 375 -27.21 6.96 32.51
C HIS A 375 -25.81 6.54 32.08
N ASP A 376 -25.02 7.47 31.50
CA ASP A 376 -23.65 7.21 31.00
C ASP A 376 -22.71 6.72 32.08
N LEU A 377 -22.77 7.33 33.29
CA LEU A 377 -22.01 6.87 34.44
C LEU A 377 -22.47 5.49 34.94
N GLY A 378 -23.77 5.18 34.77
CA GLY A 378 -24.32 3.86 35.05
C GLY A 378 -23.79 2.79 34.12
N GLU A 379 -23.75 3.08 32.83
CA GLU A 379 -23.21 2.19 31.81
C GLU A 379 -21.71 1.99 31.97
N LEU A 380 -20.94 3.05 32.14
CA LEU A 380 -19.50 2.99 32.40
C LEU A 380 -19.18 2.10 33.61
N ASP A 381 -19.88 2.26 34.74
CA ASP A 381 -19.71 1.42 35.92
C ASP A 381 -20.05 -0.05 35.67
N ALA A 382 -21.13 -0.32 34.95
CA ALA A 382 -21.53 -1.66 34.58
C ALA A 382 -20.47 -2.34 33.67
N ARG A 383 -19.93 -1.63 32.70
CA ARG A 383 -18.90 -2.13 31.81
C ARG A 383 -17.56 -2.34 32.51
N LEU A 384 -17.11 -1.40 33.35
CA LEU A 384 -15.91 -1.54 34.20
C LEU A 384 -16.03 -2.68 35.22
N SER A 385 -17.25 -3.12 35.54
CA SER A 385 -17.50 -4.23 36.48
C SER A 385 -17.46 -5.60 35.83
N ARG A 386 -17.45 -5.71 34.48
CA ARG A 386 -17.47 -6.99 33.77
C ARG A 386 -16.21 -7.81 33.98
N THR A 387 -15.05 -7.14 33.98
CA THR A 387 -13.76 -7.81 34.16
C THR A 387 -12.83 -6.98 35.06
N SER A 388 -11.95 -7.66 35.79
CA SER A 388 -10.95 -6.99 36.64
C SER A 388 -9.77 -6.41 35.84
N VAL A 389 -9.61 -6.82 34.55
CA VAL A 389 -8.54 -6.37 33.69
C VAL A 389 -8.94 -5.16 32.84
N GLU A 390 -10.21 -4.71 32.93
CA GLU A 390 -10.68 -3.55 32.20
C GLU A 390 -9.98 -2.27 32.67
N VAL A 391 -9.87 -1.30 31.79
CA VAL A 391 -9.33 0.02 32.06
C VAL A 391 -10.26 1.11 31.54
N GLU A 392 -10.39 2.18 32.32
CA GLU A 392 -10.93 3.43 31.80
C GLU A 392 -9.84 4.17 31.07
N VAL A 393 -10.10 4.47 29.80
CA VAL A 393 -9.22 5.27 28.96
C VAL A 393 -9.67 6.72 29.04
N GLN A 394 -8.89 7.54 29.73
CA GLN A 394 -9.06 8.98 29.72
C GLN A 394 -8.14 9.57 28.66
N SER A 395 -8.71 10.06 27.55
CA SER A 395 -7.97 10.56 26.40
C SER A 395 -8.18 12.04 26.16
N VAL A 396 -7.10 12.75 25.82
CA VAL A 396 -7.16 14.10 25.22
C VAL A 396 -6.57 14.00 23.84
N THR A 397 -7.41 14.17 22.83
CA THR A 397 -6.99 14.11 21.43
C THR A 397 -6.84 15.51 20.86
N VAL A 398 -5.66 15.79 20.32
CA VAL A 398 -5.32 17.05 19.65
C VAL A 398 -5.03 16.72 18.17
N LEU A 399 -5.73 17.43 17.29
CA LEU A 399 -5.52 17.38 15.84
C LEU A 399 -4.83 18.66 15.40
N THR A 400 -3.76 18.53 14.63
CA THR A 400 -2.95 19.67 14.20
C THR A 400 -3.01 19.80 12.69
N VAL A 401 -3.38 20.97 12.20
CA VAL A 401 -3.30 21.36 10.79
C VAL A 401 -2.37 22.55 10.66
N TRP A 402 -1.77 22.72 9.48
CA TRP A 402 -0.80 23.78 9.24
C TRP A 402 -0.85 24.32 7.82
N GLY A 403 -0.20 25.43 7.59
CA GLY A 403 -0.05 26.03 6.28
C GLY A 403 0.98 27.14 6.26
N PRO A 404 1.44 27.54 5.07
CA PRO A 404 2.40 28.62 4.90
C PRO A 404 1.82 29.99 5.25
N THR A 405 0.49 30.12 5.26
CA THR A 405 -0.22 31.36 5.65
C THR A 405 -1.33 31.05 6.64
N ALA A 406 -1.74 32.04 7.43
CA ALA A 406 -2.84 31.90 8.38
C ALA A 406 -4.18 31.57 7.67
N ALA A 407 -4.38 32.07 6.44
CA ALA A 407 -5.56 31.80 5.63
C ALA A 407 -5.66 30.33 5.23
N VAL A 408 -4.57 29.74 4.76
CA VAL A 408 -4.49 28.30 4.43
C VAL A 408 -4.72 27.46 5.68
N CYS A 409 -4.05 27.79 6.78
CA CYS A 409 -4.23 27.11 8.07
C CYS A 409 -5.69 27.17 8.55
N ASP A 410 -6.36 28.31 8.45
CA ASP A 410 -7.77 28.50 8.83
C ASP A 410 -8.71 27.71 7.91
N ALA A 411 -8.46 27.67 6.60
CA ALA A 411 -9.23 26.89 5.63
C ALA A 411 -9.13 25.38 5.94
N ARG A 412 -7.93 24.88 6.19
CA ARG A 412 -7.68 23.47 6.58
C ARG A 412 -8.37 23.13 7.91
N ALA A 413 -8.31 24.02 8.91
CA ALA A 413 -9.00 23.81 10.19
C ALA A 413 -10.52 23.73 10.05
N ARG A 414 -11.11 24.56 9.18
CA ARG A 414 -12.55 24.50 8.89
C ARG A 414 -12.95 23.23 8.15
N ALA A 415 -12.15 22.81 7.16
CA ALA A 415 -12.40 21.57 6.43
C ALA A 415 -12.33 20.34 7.37
N LEU A 416 -11.33 20.28 8.25
CA LEU A 416 -11.22 19.24 9.27
C LEU A 416 -12.43 19.23 10.20
N THR A 417 -12.85 20.39 10.72
CA THR A 417 -14.04 20.49 11.59
C THR A 417 -15.31 20.02 10.87
N ALA A 418 -15.46 20.35 9.58
CA ALA A 418 -16.62 19.93 8.79
C ALA A 418 -16.61 18.41 8.54
N LEU A 419 -15.45 17.82 8.24
CA LEU A 419 -15.32 16.37 8.06
C LEU A 419 -15.73 15.63 9.33
N LEU A 420 -15.16 16.01 10.46
CA LEU A 420 -15.46 15.37 11.75
C LEU A 420 -16.91 15.55 12.18
N GLY A 421 -17.48 16.73 11.92
CA GLY A 421 -18.89 17.00 12.18
C GLY A 421 -19.86 16.14 11.37
N SER A 422 -19.45 15.68 10.18
CA SER A 422 -20.25 14.73 9.38
C SER A 422 -20.32 13.33 9.98
N ALA A 423 -19.41 12.98 10.89
CA ALA A 423 -19.35 11.72 11.62
C ALA A 423 -19.71 11.89 13.12
N ASP A 424 -20.42 12.97 13.48
CA ASP A 424 -20.85 13.32 14.83
C ASP A 424 -19.72 13.55 15.85
N TYR A 425 -18.47 13.77 15.38
CA TYR A 425 -17.39 14.22 16.23
C TYR A 425 -17.34 15.74 16.31
N ARG A 426 -17.17 16.28 17.48
CA ARG A 426 -16.99 17.72 17.67
C ARG A 426 -15.55 18.07 18.01
N ALA A 427 -14.83 18.58 17.01
CA ALA A 427 -13.52 19.18 17.21
C ALA A 427 -13.65 20.70 17.37
N VAL A 428 -13.03 21.25 18.39
CA VAL A 428 -13.02 22.69 18.69
C VAL A 428 -11.63 23.26 18.58
N ARG A 429 -11.54 24.48 18.11
CA ARG A 429 -10.30 25.25 18.04
C ARG A 429 -10.35 26.37 19.10
N PRO A 430 -9.89 26.09 20.35
CA PRO A 430 -10.01 27.05 21.43
C PRO A 430 -9.07 28.25 21.23
N ALA A 431 -9.59 29.44 21.44
CA ALA A 431 -8.83 30.67 21.41
C ALA A 431 -8.01 30.84 22.71
N GLY A 432 -6.72 31.10 22.59
CA GLY A 432 -5.81 31.32 23.74
C GLY A 432 -5.32 30.03 24.42
N LEU A 433 -5.57 28.86 23.82
CA LEU A 433 -5.05 27.57 24.28
C LEU A 433 -4.17 26.87 23.22
N GLN A 434 -3.81 27.55 22.16
CA GLN A 434 -3.04 26.98 21.06
C GLN A 434 -1.66 26.51 21.50
N GLU A 435 -0.96 27.29 22.32
CA GLU A 435 0.36 26.92 22.87
C GLU A 435 0.23 25.75 23.85
N ALA A 436 -0.83 25.73 24.67
CA ALA A 436 -1.07 24.63 25.62
C ALA A 436 -1.35 23.30 24.90
N LEU A 437 -2.15 23.32 23.83
CA LEU A 437 -2.41 22.13 23.02
C LEU A 437 -1.16 21.70 22.23
N PHE A 438 -0.42 22.65 21.67
CA PHE A 438 0.85 22.38 20.99
C PHE A 438 1.86 21.65 21.90
N THR A 439 1.89 21.97 23.20
CA THR A 439 2.78 21.31 24.15
C THR A 439 2.57 19.79 24.17
N LEU A 440 1.35 19.30 23.92
CA LEU A 440 1.06 17.87 23.82
C LEU A 440 1.65 17.23 22.56
N SER A 441 1.92 17.99 21.49
CA SER A 441 2.55 17.48 20.27
C SER A 441 4.03 17.14 20.45
N LEU A 442 4.61 17.43 21.59
CA LEU A 442 6.03 17.19 21.86
C LEU A 442 6.22 16.02 22.83
N PRO A 443 7.09 15.06 22.55
CA PRO A 443 7.41 13.99 23.50
C PRO A 443 8.14 14.55 24.73
N GLY A 444 7.88 13.98 25.90
CA GLY A 444 8.56 14.36 27.16
C GLY A 444 7.98 15.58 27.86
N THR A 445 6.92 16.18 27.37
CA THR A 445 6.26 17.34 27.97
C THR A 445 5.17 16.95 28.96
N VAL A 446 4.91 17.81 29.93
CA VAL A 446 3.84 17.61 30.93
C VAL A 446 2.51 18.13 30.39
N ARG A 447 1.41 17.40 30.64
CA ARG A 447 0.05 17.83 30.30
C ARG A 447 -0.30 19.14 30.98
N PRO A 448 -0.63 20.23 30.28
CA PRO A 448 -1.13 21.44 30.88
C PRO A 448 -2.48 21.22 31.59
N GLY A 449 -2.69 21.82 32.76
CA GLY A 449 -3.93 21.64 33.53
C GLY A 449 -5.19 22.06 32.79
N VAL A 450 -5.11 23.09 31.94
CA VAL A 450 -6.22 23.68 31.19
C VAL A 450 -6.78 22.75 30.10
N VAL A 451 -6.00 21.78 29.61
CA VAL A 451 -6.49 20.84 28.55
C VAL A 451 -7.34 19.69 29.10
N ARG A 452 -7.47 19.59 30.44
CA ARG A 452 -8.33 18.56 31.09
C ARG A 452 -9.82 18.69 30.73
N GLU A 453 -10.26 19.86 30.32
CA GLU A 453 -11.63 20.11 29.86
C GLU A 453 -12.00 19.24 28.64
N PHE A 454 -11.00 18.81 27.83
CA PHE A 454 -11.18 18.01 26.64
C PHE A 454 -10.99 16.51 26.88
N THR A 455 -10.97 16.07 28.14
CA THR A 455 -10.80 14.66 28.45
C THR A 455 -12.07 13.88 28.10
N GLN A 456 -11.91 12.88 27.23
CA GLN A 456 -12.94 11.89 26.92
C GLN A 456 -12.74 10.67 27.82
N HIS A 457 -13.85 10.07 28.27
CA HIS A 457 -13.87 8.92 29.14
C HIS A 457 -14.49 7.74 28.41
N GLN A 458 -13.71 6.69 28.14
CA GLN A 458 -14.13 5.52 27.39
C GLN A 458 -13.59 4.26 28.04
N ILE A 459 -14.09 3.11 27.70
CA ILE A 459 -13.43 1.83 28.02
C ILE A 459 -12.45 1.43 26.90
N SER A 460 -11.58 0.46 27.18
CA SER A 460 -10.54 0.03 26.25
C SER A 460 -11.08 -0.41 24.88
N GLU A 461 -12.23 -1.10 24.84
CA GLU A 461 -12.86 -1.57 23.61
C GLU A 461 -13.38 -0.40 22.75
N ASP A 462 -14.08 0.56 23.36
CA ASP A 462 -14.65 1.71 22.65
C ASP A 462 -13.55 2.62 22.09
N TRP A 463 -12.51 2.83 22.87
CA TRP A 463 -11.36 3.62 22.42
C TRP A 463 -10.62 2.94 21.23
N ALA A 464 -10.52 1.59 21.25
CA ALA A 464 -9.89 0.85 20.16
C ALA A 464 -10.60 1.04 18.81
N LEU A 465 -11.94 1.24 18.82
CA LEU A 465 -12.74 1.49 17.61
C LEU A 465 -12.35 2.78 16.87
N ALA A 466 -11.69 3.72 17.53
CA ALA A 466 -11.21 4.94 16.88
C ALA A 466 -10.09 4.69 15.83
N GLY A 467 -9.48 3.49 15.83
CA GLY A 467 -8.49 3.10 14.82
C GLY A 467 -7.14 3.83 14.95
N ALA A 468 -6.76 4.25 16.15
CA ALA A 468 -5.58 5.10 16.38
C ALA A 468 -4.24 4.45 16.03
N PHE A 469 -4.19 3.12 15.88
CA PHE A 469 -2.99 2.34 15.52
C PHE A 469 -3.00 1.86 14.07
N THR A 470 -3.95 2.30 13.24
CA THR A 470 -4.03 1.93 11.84
C THR A 470 -3.52 3.04 10.94
N THR A 471 -3.01 2.68 9.76
CA THR A 471 -2.66 3.62 8.70
C THR A 471 -3.24 3.11 7.39
N ALA A 472 -3.67 4.00 6.51
CA ALA A 472 -4.06 3.64 5.15
C ALA A 472 -2.79 3.53 4.29
N GLN A 473 -2.29 2.31 4.09
CA GLN A 473 -1.10 2.05 3.28
C GLN A 473 -1.38 0.88 2.34
N VAL A 474 -1.12 1.08 1.04
CA VAL A 474 -1.26 0.06 0.00
C VAL A 474 0.04 -0.03 -0.79
N GLY A 475 0.37 -1.23 -1.31
CA GLY A 475 1.57 -1.47 -2.08
C GLY A 475 2.74 -2.02 -1.28
N ASP A 476 3.86 -2.20 -1.97
CA ASP A 476 5.13 -2.68 -1.44
C ASP A 476 6.02 -1.50 -1.04
N PRO A 477 7.03 -1.72 -0.18
CA PRO A 477 7.94 -0.66 0.27
C PRO A 477 8.86 -0.13 -0.83
N ASN A 478 9.14 -0.94 -1.85
CA ASN A 478 10.01 -0.61 -2.99
C ASN A 478 9.47 -1.26 -4.28
N GLY A 479 10.14 -1.04 -5.40
CA GLY A 479 9.81 -1.66 -6.68
C GLY A 479 9.40 -0.67 -7.76
N MET A 480 8.45 -1.04 -8.62
CA MET A 480 7.93 -0.13 -9.64
C MET A 480 6.88 0.81 -9.03
N PHE A 481 6.96 2.09 -9.38
CA PHE A 481 5.86 3.01 -9.12
C PHE A 481 4.68 2.63 -10.02
N LEU A 482 3.59 2.18 -9.40
CA LEU A 482 2.39 1.74 -10.12
C LEU A 482 1.40 2.88 -10.33
N GLY A 483 1.28 3.76 -9.35
CA GLY A 483 0.31 4.84 -9.37
C GLY A 483 0.14 5.52 -8.03
N ILE A 484 -1.05 6.07 -7.80
CA ILE A 484 -1.39 6.78 -6.56
C ILE A 484 -2.58 6.12 -5.86
N ASP A 485 -2.58 6.19 -4.55
CA ASP A 485 -3.70 5.81 -3.70
C ASP A 485 -4.86 6.83 -3.87
N LEU A 486 -6.07 6.33 -4.08
CA LEU A 486 -7.28 7.14 -4.23
C LEU A 486 -8.14 7.18 -2.94
N ASP A 487 -7.80 6.38 -1.95
CA ASP A 487 -8.47 6.40 -0.65
C ASP A 487 -7.87 7.46 0.28
N CYS A 488 -6.76 8.07 -0.13
CA CYS A 488 -6.16 9.21 0.53
C CYS A 488 -6.41 10.50 -0.24
N GLY A 489 -6.69 11.57 0.48
CA GLY A 489 -6.85 12.89 -0.12
C GLY A 489 -5.50 13.52 -0.54
N THR A 490 -4.40 13.21 0.19
CA THR A 490 -3.03 13.60 -0.20
C THR A 490 -2.46 12.67 -1.26
N THR A 491 -1.51 13.15 -2.05
CA THR A 491 -0.81 12.30 -3.02
C THR A 491 0.04 11.26 -2.30
N ARG A 492 -0.32 9.99 -2.44
CA ARG A 492 0.41 8.87 -1.85
C ARG A 492 0.83 7.89 -2.95
N PRO A 493 2.14 7.74 -3.20
CA PRO A 493 2.67 6.81 -4.18
C PRO A 493 2.40 5.36 -3.78
N VAL A 494 1.99 4.54 -4.77
CA VAL A 494 1.82 3.10 -4.63
C VAL A 494 2.86 2.40 -5.47
N MET A 495 3.64 1.53 -4.84
CA MET A 495 4.65 0.70 -5.51
C MET A 495 4.29 -0.77 -5.41
N ILE A 496 4.73 -1.57 -6.40
CA ILE A 496 4.65 -3.03 -6.37
C ILE A 496 5.99 -3.64 -6.77
N ASN A 497 6.33 -4.78 -6.17
CA ASN A 497 7.56 -5.49 -6.45
C ASN A 497 7.34 -6.99 -6.60
N VAL A 498 6.72 -7.38 -7.71
CA VAL A 498 6.41 -8.79 -7.98
C VAL A 498 7.66 -9.66 -8.05
N ALA A 499 8.80 -9.12 -8.50
CA ALA A 499 10.05 -9.87 -8.62
C ALA A 499 10.66 -10.24 -7.26
N ASP A 500 10.46 -9.43 -6.23
CA ASP A 500 11.00 -9.67 -4.90
C ASP A 500 9.99 -10.34 -3.95
N ALA A 501 8.74 -10.54 -4.38
CA ALA A 501 7.74 -11.26 -3.58
C ALA A 501 8.21 -12.63 -3.08
N PRO A 502 8.94 -13.45 -3.87
CA PRO A 502 9.52 -14.70 -3.38
C PRO A 502 10.47 -14.56 -2.21
N LYS A 503 11.16 -13.43 -2.08
CA LYS A 503 12.12 -13.15 -0.98
C LYS A 503 11.40 -12.92 0.36
N VAL A 504 10.12 -12.54 0.32
CA VAL A 504 9.27 -12.35 1.51
C VAL A 504 8.23 -13.48 1.66
N ASP A 505 8.56 -14.66 1.13
CA ASP A 505 7.71 -15.85 1.19
C ASP A 505 6.33 -15.73 0.52
N ALA A 506 6.17 -14.76 -0.38
CA ALA A 506 4.95 -14.56 -1.15
C ALA A 506 5.09 -15.04 -2.60
N SER A 507 3.97 -15.36 -3.25
CA SER A 507 3.94 -15.67 -4.68
C SER A 507 4.16 -14.41 -5.51
N ALA A 508 4.98 -14.51 -6.57
CA ALA A 508 5.14 -13.45 -7.56
C ALA A 508 3.95 -13.34 -8.53
N SER A 509 2.88 -14.09 -8.30
CA SER A 509 1.75 -14.16 -9.20
C SER A 509 0.68 -13.11 -8.88
N MET A 510 0.10 -12.52 -9.94
CA MET A 510 -0.95 -11.51 -9.86
C MET A 510 -2.15 -11.87 -10.73
N GLY A 511 -3.34 -11.78 -10.14
CA GLY A 511 -4.62 -11.91 -10.84
C GLY A 511 -5.30 -10.55 -11.02
N ILE A 512 -5.75 -10.25 -12.23
CA ILE A 512 -6.44 -8.99 -12.57
C ILE A 512 -7.81 -9.31 -13.14
N VAL A 513 -8.87 -8.87 -12.46
CA VAL A 513 -10.26 -9.15 -12.81
C VAL A 513 -11.00 -7.85 -13.16
N GLY A 514 -11.89 -7.89 -14.14
CA GLY A 514 -12.73 -6.75 -14.49
C GLY A 514 -13.34 -6.82 -15.89
N ASP A 515 -14.26 -5.91 -16.17
CA ASP A 515 -14.95 -5.81 -17.46
C ASP A 515 -14.02 -5.39 -18.63
N LEU A 516 -14.52 -5.51 -19.85
CA LEU A 516 -13.85 -5.00 -21.05
C LEU A 516 -13.63 -3.47 -20.92
N GLY A 517 -12.45 -3.01 -21.32
CA GLY A 517 -12.10 -1.59 -21.29
C GLY A 517 -11.85 -1.03 -19.88
N ALA A 518 -11.81 -1.87 -18.84
CA ALA A 518 -11.51 -1.45 -17.46
C ALA A 518 -10.00 -1.22 -17.17
N GLY A 519 -9.11 -1.45 -18.17
CA GLY A 519 -7.67 -1.17 -18.05
C GLY A 519 -6.78 -2.38 -17.76
N LYS A 520 -7.32 -3.61 -17.71
CA LYS A 520 -6.55 -4.83 -17.39
C LYS A 520 -5.28 -5.00 -18.23
N SER A 521 -5.42 -5.01 -19.57
CA SER A 521 -4.28 -5.20 -20.48
C SER A 521 -3.25 -4.07 -20.40
N VAL A 522 -3.69 -2.85 -20.03
CA VAL A 522 -2.78 -1.72 -19.78
C VAL A 522 -1.93 -2.01 -18.54
N LEU A 523 -2.56 -2.43 -17.44
CA LEU A 523 -1.87 -2.78 -16.20
C LEU A 523 -0.87 -3.93 -16.44
N GLN A 524 -1.28 -4.99 -17.14
CA GLN A 524 -0.40 -6.11 -17.48
C GLN A 524 0.80 -5.67 -18.32
N LYS A 525 0.59 -4.82 -19.32
CA LYS A 525 1.67 -4.28 -20.17
C LYS A 525 2.66 -3.44 -19.38
N LEU A 526 2.19 -2.63 -18.42
CA LEU A 526 3.06 -1.84 -17.55
C LEU A 526 3.92 -2.72 -16.64
N ILE A 527 3.33 -3.76 -16.04
CA ILE A 527 4.07 -4.70 -15.19
C ILE A 527 5.09 -5.49 -16.02
N ALA A 528 4.71 -6.01 -17.19
CA ALA A 528 5.61 -6.74 -18.08
C ALA A 528 6.80 -5.86 -18.55
N GLU A 529 6.53 -4.60 -18.87
CA GLU A 529 7.57 -3.63 -19.23
C GLU A 529 8.49 -3.34 -18.06
N ALA A 530 7.94 -3.15 -16.85
CA ALA A 530 8.75 -2.91 -15.66
C ALA A 530 9.64 -4.11 -15.31
N VAL A 531 9.12 -5.33 -15.42
CA VAL A 531 9.92 -6.56 -15.24
C VAL A 531 11.07 -6.59 -16.25
N TRP A 532 10.78 -6.36 -17.53
CA TRP A 532 11.80 -6.28 -18.57
C TRP A 532 12.81 -5.17 -18.31
N ALA A 533 12.36 -3.96 -18.02
CA ALA A 533 13.22 -2.81 -17.83
C ALA A 533 14.13 -2.94 -16.59
N ARG A 534 13.72 -3.75 -15.60
CA ARG A 534 14.52 -4.09 -14.42
C ARG A 534 15.47 -5.28 -14.63
N GLY A 535 15.57 -5.84 -15.85
CA GLY A 535 16.48 -6.94 -16.20
C GLY A 535 15.86 -8.34 -16.16
N GLY A 536 14.57 -8.46 -15.84
CA GLY A 536 13.81 -9.71 -15.91
C GLY A 536 13.43 -10.13 -17.32
N CYS A 537 12.64 -11.20 -17.42
CA CYS A 537 12.06 -11.71 -18.66
C CYS A 537 10.54 -11.66 -18.59
N ALA A 538 9.88 -11.29 -19.69
CA ALA A 538 8.43 -11.35 -19.83
C ALA A 538 8.03 -12.28 -20.99
N ILE A 539 7.20 -13.28 -20.72
CA ILE A 539 6.68 -14.21 -21.70
C ILE A 539 5.18 -13.97 -21.83
N CYS A 540 4.74 -13.41 -22.95
CA CYS A 540 3.33 -13.03 -23.15
C CYS A 540 2.67 -13.99 -24.14
N ILE A 541 1.58 -14.63 -23.72
CA ILE A 541 0.75 -15.46 -24.61
C ILE A 541 -0.47 -14.63 -25.04
N ASP A 542 -0.48 -14.19 -26.31
CA ASP A 542 -1.45 -13.26 -26.88
C ASP A 542 -2.41 -13.95 -27.83
N ARG A 543 -3.71 -13.83 -27.56
CA ARG A 543 -4.78 -14.32 -28.43
C ARG A 543 -5.48 -13.22 -29.22
N THR A 544 -5.15 -11.96 -28.98
CA THR A 544 -5.91 -10.86 -29.59
C THR A 544 -5.77 -10.86 -31.13
N PRO A 545 -6.88 -10.67 -31.88
CA PRO A 545 -6.86 -10.66 -33.35
C PRO A 545 -5.93 -9.60 -33.91
N VAL A 546 -5.76 -8.49 -33.24
CA VAL A 546 -4.91 -7.35 -33.66
C VAL A 546 -3.46 -7.48 -33.19
N ARG A 547 -3.09 -8.56 -32.48
CA ARG A 547 -1.73 -8.83 -31.99
C ARG A 547 -1.13 -7.69 -31.18
N GLU A 548 -1.88 -7.25 -30.22
CA GLU A 548 -1.58 -6.08 -29.40
C GLU A 548 -0.25 -6.21 -28.66
N TRP A 549 0.01 -7.38 -28.08
CA TRP A 549 1.23 -7.65 -27.35
C TRP A 549 2.47 -7.66 -28.25
N ALA A 550 2.34 -8.20 -29.46
CA ALA A 550 3.44 -8.19 -30.43
C ALA A 550 3.81 -6.75 -30.83
N THR A 551 2.81 -5.88 -31.03
CA THR A 551 3.04 -4.47 -31.35
C THR A 551 3.66 -3.74 -30.15
N PHE A 552 3.16 -3.98 -28.94
CA PHE A 552 3.68 -3.40 -27.72
C PHE A 552 5.14 -3.82 -27.48
N ALA A 553 5.44 -5.14 -27.51
CA ALA A 553 6.77 -5.67 -27.23
C ALA A 553 7.85 -5.12 -28.18
N ARG A 554 7.56 -5.03 -29.49
CA ARG A 554 8.51 -4.46 -30.47
C ARG A 554 8.92 -3.03 -30.10
N THR A 555 7.97 -2.24 -29.62
CA THR A 555 8.22 -0.84 -29.26
C THR A 555 8.82 -0.71 -27.86
N ALA A 556 8.25 -1.38 -26.88
CA ALA A 556 8.63 -1.27 -25.49
C ALA A 556 10.03 -1.84 -25.21
N ALA A 557 10.36 -3.01 -25.77
CA ALA A 557 11.62 -3.70 -25.52
C ALA A 557 12.78 -3.27 -26.43
N LYS A 558 12.68 -2.15 -27.12
CA LYS A 558 13.78 -1.56 -27.92
C LYS A 558 14.48 -2.57 -28.85
N GLY A 559 13.72 -3.44 -29.50
CA GLY A 559 14.26 -4.47 -30.39
C GLY A 559 14.70 -5.78 -29.72
N ARG A 560 14.61 -5.88 -28.40
CA ARG A 560 14.90 -7.11 -27.62
C ARG A 560 13.66 -7.99 -27.44
N ALA A 561 12.72 -7.92 -28.37
CA ALA A 561 11.49 -8.70 -28.35
C ALA A 561 11.56 -9.80 -29.44
N GLN A 562 11.19 -11.01 -29.06
CA GLN A 562 10.98 -12.12 -30.00
C GLN A 562 9.48 -12.40 -30.12
N ILE A 563 9.01 -12.45 -31.37
CA ILE A 563 7.60 -12.73 -31.65
C ILE A 563 7.51 -14.12 -32.30
N ILE A 564 6.73 -14.99 -31.70
CA ILE A 564 6.44 -16.33 -32.22
C ILE A 564 4.97 -16.35 -32.65
N ASP A 565 4.72 -16.44 -33.95
CA ASP A 565 3.36 -16.49 -34.50
C ASP A 565 2.93 -17.92 -34.76
N ALA A 566 2.11 -18.49 -33.89
CA ALA A 566 1.67 -19.87 -33.98
C ALA A 566 0.82 -20.19 -35.25
N ALA A 567 0.24 -19.18 -35.89
CA ALA A 567 -0.56 -19.36 -37.09
C ALA A 567 0.24 -19.17 -38.39
N ARG A 568 1.38 -18.42 -38.36
CA ARG A 568 2.15 -18.10 -39.59
C ARG A 568 3.36 -18.98 -39.80
N ALA A 569 3.80 -19.71 -38.79
CA ALA A 569 4.95 -20.59 -38.86
C ALA A 569 6.21 -19.92 -39.49
N GLU A 570 6.61 -18.78 -38.90
CA GLU A 570 7.81 -18.05 -39.34
C GLU A 570 9.10 -18.60 -38.69
N VAL A 571 8.96 -19.27 -37.55
CA VAL A 571 10.05 -19.91 -36.79
C VAL A 571 9.65 -21.32 -36.39
N SER A 572 10.64 -22.17 -36.06
CA SER A 572 10.39 -23.54 -35.63
C SER A 572 10.29 -23.63 -34.11
N ILE A 573 9.26 -24.32 -33.63
CA ILE A 573 9.09 -24.76 -32.22
C ILE A 573 9.26 -26.28 -32.09
N ASP A 574 10.02 -26.90 -33.01
CA ASP A 574 10.38 -28.33 -32.97
C ASP A 574 11.07 -28.67 -31.65
N PRO A 575 10.48 -29.49 -30.78
CA PRO A 575 11.03 -29.75 -29.44
C PRO A 575 12.41 -30.43 -29.47
N LEU A 576 12.71 -31.22 -30.50
CA LEU A 576 14.03 -31.87 -30.65
C LEU A 576 15.13 -30.90 -31.09
N ARG A 577 14.75 -29.70 -31.57
CA ARG A 577 15.67 -28.65 -32.01
C ARG A 577 15.79 -27.50 -31.01
N MET A 578 14.80 -27.41 -30.14
CA MET A 578 14.73 -26.34 -29.14
C MET A 578 15.30 -26.76 -27.77
N PHE A 579 15.02 -28.00 -27.37
CA PHE A 579 15.41 -28.51 -26.06
C PHE A 579 16.50 -29.57 -26.19
N ASP A 580 17.53 -29.47 -25.37
CA ASP A 580 18.62 -30.43 -25.41
C ASP A 580 18.30 -31.73 -24.67
N GLY A 581 18.85 -32.84 -25.17
CA GLY A 581 18.91 -34.12 -24.49
C GLY A 581 17.55 -34.78 -24.13
N PRO A 582 17.32 -35.16 -22.86
CA PRO A 582 16.12 -35.85 -22.41
C PRO A 582 14.83 -35.06 -22.53
N GLU A 583 14.89 -33.75 -22.35
CA GLU A 583 13.73 -32.86 -22.34
C GLU A 583 13.11 -32.73 -23.74
N GLY A 584 13.93 -32.53 -24.77
CA GLY A 584 13.46 -32.49 -26.14
C GLY A 584 12.75 -33.77 -26.55
N ARG A 585 13.26 -34.94 -26.13
CA ARG A 585 12.63 -36.24 -26.37
C ARG A 585 11.29 -36.35 -25.62
N HIS A 586 11.24 -35.91 -24.38
CA HIS A 586 10.01 -35.93 -23.60
C HIS A 586 8.92 -35.09 -24.25
N TYR A 587 9.22 -33.84 -24.63
CA TYR A 587 8.24 -32.96 -25.25
C TYR A 587 7.84 -33.45 -26.66
N ALA A 588 8.77 -34.00 -27.44
CA ALA A 588 8.47 -34.59 -28.75
C ALA A 588 7.52 -35.78 -28.64
N LEU A 589 7.79 -36.70 -27.69
CA LEU A 589 6.96 -37.86 -27.45
C LEU A 589 5.56 -37.48 -26.95
N SER A 590 5.52 -36.54 -25.98
CA SER A 590 4.25 -36.05 -25.42
C SER A 590 3.41 -35.32 -26.49
N TYR A 591 4.03 -34.51 -27.35
CA TYR A 591 3.35 -33.84 -28.46
C TYR A 591 2.73 -34.85 -29.40
N LEU A 592 3.50 -35.89 -29.82
CA LEU A 592 3.03 -36.90 -30.79
C LEU A 592 1.95 -37.79 -30.17
N THR A 593 2.10 -38.23 -28.92
CA THR A 593 1.07 -39.01 -28.22
C THR A 593 -0.22 -38.26 -28.09
N LEU A 594 -0.13 -36.96 -27.75
CA LEU A 594 -1.28 -36.05 -27.60
C LEU A 594 -1.96 -35.81 -28.96
N GLN A 595 -1.16 -35.55 -30.02
CA GLN A 595 -1.64 -35.28 -31.38
C GLN A 595 -2.35 -36.48 -32.00
N LEU A 596 -1.79 -37.65 -31.78
CA LEU A 596 -2.28 -38.87 -32.41
C LEU A 596 -3.23 -39.70 -31.55
N GLY A 597 -3.45 -39.30 -30.30
CA GLY A 597 -4.30 -40.04 -29.36
C GLY A 597 -3.81 -41.46 -29.02
N ILE A 598 -2.49 -41.68 -29.02
CA ILE A 598 -1.85 -42.96 -28.84
C ILE A 598 -1.64 -43.27 -27.35
N ALA A 599 -2.05 -44.46 -26.94
CA ALA A 599 -1.71 -44.93 -25.60
C ALA A 599 -0.20 -45.26 -25.50
N PRO A 600 0.56 -44.66 -24.55
CA PRO A 600 2.01 -44.87 -24.46
C PRO A 600 2.43 -46.36 -24.33
N MET A 601 1.63 -47.19 -23.68
CA MET A 601 1.88 -48.62 -23.44
C MET A 601 1.31 -49.53 -24.54
N SER A 602 1.02 -49.02 -25.72
CA SER A 602 0.59 -49.78 -26.92
C SER A 602 1.78 -50.10 -27.83
N THR A 603 1.62 -51.03 -28.77
CA THR A 603 2.62 -51.30 -29.83
C THR A 603 2.93 -50.04 -30.66
N ALA A 604 1.94 -49.21 -30.91
CA ALA A 604 2.15 -47.94 -31.57
C ALA A 604 2.96 -46.94 -30.71
N GLY A 605 2.69 -46.92 -29.38
CA GLY A 605 3.46 -46.13 -28.42
C GLY A 605 4.91 -46.57 -28.33
N GLU A 606 5.19 -47.88 -28.31
CA GLU A 606 6.54 -48.44 -28.33
C GLU A 606 7.32 -48.02 -29.62
N VAL A 607 6.70 -48.19 -30.78
CA VAL A 607 7.29 -47.83 -32.06
C VAL A 607 7.57 -46.32 -32.11
N LEU A 608 6.64 -45.50 -31.62
CA LEU A 608 6.81 -44.07 -31.56
C LEU A 608 7.96 -43.63 -30.66
N HIS A 609 8.05 -44.23 -29.46
CA HIS A 609 9.14 -44.01 -28.54
C HIS A 609 10.50 -44.31 -29.16
N HIS A 610 10.62 -45.51 -29.82
CA HIS A 610 11.85 -45.88 -30.49
C HIS A 610 12.21 -44.94 -31.66
N ALA A 611 11.23 -44.48 -32.40
CA ALA A 611 11.45 -43.53 -33.51
C ALA A 611 11.94 -42.17 -33.00
N VAL A 612 11.38 -41.65 -31.88
CA VAL A 612 11.83 -40.39 -31.26
C VAL A 612 13.26 -40.52 -30.73
N GLU A 613 13.56 -41.63 -30.02
CA GLU A 613 14.93 -41.88 -29.50
C GLU A 613 15.96 -41.97 -30.67
N GLN A 614 15.64 -42.67 -31.73
CA GLN A 614 16.52 -42.78 -32.90
C GLN A 614 16.68 -41.44 -33.65
N ALA A 615 15.64 -40.65 -33.79
CA ALA A 615 15.69 -39.34 -34.42
C ALA A 615 16.52 -38.35 -33.56
N ALA A 616 16.37 -38.41 -32.22
CA ALA A 616 17.11 -37.56 -31.30
C ALA A 616 18.62 -37.90 -31.20
N ALA A 617 18.98 -39.19 -31.41
CA ALA A 617 20.36 -39.65 -31.42
C ALA A 617 21.08 -39.33 -32.76
N GLY A 618 20.37 -38.90 -33.78
CA GLY A 618 20.94 -38.56 -35.11
C GLY A 618 21.73 -37.23 -35.14
N PRO A 619 22.47 -36.98 -36.23
CA PRO A 619 23.28 -35.77 -36.34
C PRO A 619 22.46 -34.47 -36.50
N ALA A 620 21.19 -34.57 -36.88
CA ALA A 620 20.26 -33.45 -37.04
C ALA A 620 18.91 -33.80 -36.43
N PRO A 621 18.78 -33.74 -35.07
CA PRO A 621 17.53 -34.07 -34.39
C PRO A 621 16.40 -33.13 -34.87
N SER A 622 15.24 -33.72 -35.26
CA SER A 622 14.05 -32.95 -35.60
C SER A 622 12.82 -33.80 -35.64
N MET A 623 11.64 -33.20 -35.54
CA MET A 623 10.35 -33.89 -35.71
C MET A 623 10.15 -34.40 -37.14
N HIS A 624 10.77 -33.74 -38.14
CA HIS A 624 10.83 -34.22 -39.50
C HIS A 624 11.61 -35.55 -39.59
N ARG A 625 12.73 -35.66 -38.89
CA ARG A 625 13.53 -36.88 -38.80
C ARG A 625 12.76 -38.06 -38.14
N VAL A 626 11.86 -37.79 -37.18
CA VAL A 626 10.98 -38.82 -36.62
C VAL A 626 10.10 -39.43 -37.70
N LEU A 627 9.55 -38.61 -38.61
CA LEU A 627 8.75 -39.11 -39.74
C LEU A 627 9.59 -40.01 -40.69
N GLU A 628 10.84 -39.60 -41.03
CA GLU A 628 11.74 -40.40 -41.84
C GLU A 628 12.10 -41.73 -41.18
N VAL A 629 12.43 -41.71 -39.89
CA VAL A 629 12.75 -42.94 -39.12
C VAL A 629 11.56 -43.90 -39.13
N LEU A 630 10.32 -43.40 -38.93
CA LEU A 630 9.14 -44.25 -39.04
C LEU A 630 8.95 -44.85 -40.41
N GLN A 631 9.28 -44.15 -41.50
CA GLN A 631 9.26 -44.70 -42.84
C GLN A 631 10.33 -45.76 -43.04
N GLU A 632 11.54 -45.55 -42.50
CA GLU A 632 12.60 -46.55 -42.53
C GLU A 632 12.21 -47.80 -41.74
N MET A 633 11.59 -47.63 -40.55
CA MET A 633 11.09 -48.75 -39.74
C MET A 633 9.98 -49.52 -40.50
N ALA A 634 9.04 -48.84 -41.14
CA ALA A 634 7.99 -49.44 -41.97
C ALA A 634 8.56 -50.23 -43.14
N ALA A 635 9.74 -49.90 -43.66
CA ALA A 635 10.41 -50.61 -44.72
C ALA A 635 11.24 -51.84 -44.26
N ARG A 636 11.81 -51.79 -43.07
CA ARG A 636 12.77 -52.77 -42.52
C ARG A 636 12.14 -53.80 -41.57
N GLU A 637 11.14 -53.37 -40.74
CA GLU A 637 10.53 -54.28 -39.72
C GLU A 637 9.50 -55.22 -40.34
N VAL A 638 9.07 -56.23 -39.55
CA VAL A 638 8.06 -57.21 -39.94
C VAL A 638 6.95 -57.32 -38.89
N GLY A 639 5.76 -57.74 -39.32
CA GLY A 639 4.61 -57.98 -38.48
C GLY A 639 3.98 -56.71 -37.88
N ARG A 640 3.46 -56.77 -36.67
CA ARG A 640 2.71 -55.69 -36.02
C ARG A 640 3.47 -54.37 -35.90
N ARG A 641 4.80 -54.43 -35.72
CA ARG A 641 5.63 -53.21 -35.61
C ARG A 641 5.72 -52.48 -36.96
N LYS A 642 5.82 -53.25 -38.06
CA LYS A 642 5.78 -52.68 -39.42
C LYS A 642 4.46 -51.95 -39.69
N ASP A 643 3.36 -52.60 -39.35
CA ASP A 643 2.02 -52.04 -39.59
C ASP A 643 1.80 -50.77 -38.74
N ALA A 644 2.25 -50.82 -37.49
CA ALA A 644 2.23 -49.64 -36.61
C ALA A 644 3.09 -48.50 -37.13
N ALA A 645 4.33 -48.75 -37.57
CA ALA A 645 5.22 -47.73 -38.12
C ALA A 645 4.65 -47.11 -39.41
N ALA A 646 4.08 -47.91 -40.30
CA ALA A 646 3.43 -47.42 -41.53
C ALA A 646 2.20 -46.55 -41.23
N SER A 647 1.38 -46.98 -40.29
CA SER A 647 0.19 -46.23 -39.83
C SER A 647 0.59 -44.88 -39.22
N LEU A 648 1.57 -44.89 -38.29
CA LEU A 648 2.11 -43.67 -37.65
C LEU A 648 2.70 -42.71 -38.65
N ALA A 649 3.52 -43.21 -39.60
CA ALA A 649 4.11 -42.38 -40.66
C ALA A 649 3.04 -41.71 -41.53
N GLY A 650 1.93 -42.46 -41.82
CA GLY A 650 0.79 -41.93 -42.55
C GLY A 650 0.08 -40.80 -41.81
N LEU A 651 -0.21 -41.02 -40.52
CA LEU A 651 -0.89 -40.00 -39.68
C LEU A 651 -0.03 -38.76 -39.48
N ILE A 652 1.25 -38.93 -39.14
CA ILE A 652 2.16 -37.80 -38.98
C ILE A 652 2.32 -37.02 -40.28
N ARG A 653 2.34 -37.65 -41.42
CA ARG A 653 2.39 -36.98 -42.72
C ARG A 653 1.16 -36.09 -42.93
N VAL A 654 -0.03 -36.56 -42.58
CA VAL A 654 -1.26 -35.76 -42.67
C VAL A 654 -1.17 -34.52 -41.77
N VAL A 655 -0.68 -34.70 -40.55
CA VAL A 655 -0.46 -33.56 -39.63
C VAL A 655 0.60 -32.59 -40.16
N ALA A 656 1.76 -33.10 -40.61
CA ALA A 656 2.88 -32.28 -41.09
C ALA A 656 2.57 -31.45 -42.34
N THR A 657 1.60 -31.88 -43.14
CA THR A 657 1.14 -31.11 -44.33
C THR A 657 0.18 -29.98 -43.98
N ASN A 658 -0.32 -29.94 -42.75
CA ASN A 658 -1.20 -28.86 -42.32
C ASN A 658 -0.39 -27.58 -42.01
N PRO A 659 -0.82 -26.39 -42.49
CA PRO A 659 -0.12 -25.14 -42.24
C PRO A 659 0.14 -24.83 -40.76
N LEU A 660 -0.77 -25.20 -39.84
CA LEU A 660 -0.63 -24.99 -38.40
C LEU A 660 0.47 -25.86 -37.76
N ALA A 661 0.80 -27.02 -38.31
CA ALA A 661 1.84 -27.91 -37.85
C ALA A 661 3.21 -27.64 -38.48
N ARG A 662 3.30 -26.74 -39.44
CA ARG A 662 4.51 -26.41 -40.18
C ARG A 662 5.65 -25.97 -39.25
N MET A 663 5.35 -25.19 -38.22
CA MET A 663 6.35 -24.74 -37.27
C MET A 663 7.00 -25.87 -36.43
N VAL A 664 6.37 -27.06 -36.41
CA VAL A 664 6.90 -28.22 -35.68
C VAL A 664 7.67 -29.15 -36.62
N PHE A 665 7.23 -29.28 -37.89
CA PHE A 665 7.76 -30.29 -38.80
C PHE A 665 8.61 -29.76 -39.95
N ASP A 666 8.64 -28.43 -40.22
CA ASP A 666 9.43 -27.89 -41.35
C ASP A 666 10.90 -27.68 -40.92
N PRO A 667 11.83 -28.48 -41.45
CA PRO A 667 13.25 -28.39 -41.10
C PRO A 667 13.90 -27.11 -41.63
N ALA A 668 13.29 -26.42 -42.60
CA ALA A 668 13.84 -25.18 -43.19
C ALA A 668 13.66 -23.96 -42.28
N LEU A 669 12.70 -24.02 -41.35
CA LEU A 669 12.50 -22.93 -40.38
C LEU A 669 13.63 -22.89 -39.35
N ALA A 670 14.10 -21.70 -39.03
CA ALA A 670 15.07 -21.52 -37.95
C ALA A 670 14.42 -21.83 -36.58
N PRO A 671 15.08 -22.62 -35.71
CA PRO A 671 14.55 -22.87 -34.36
C PRO A 671 14.54 -21.59 -33.52
N VAL A 672 13.51 -21.44 -32.70
CA VAL A 672 13.47 -20.40 -31.65
C VAL A 672 14.64 -20.67 -30.68
N ARG A 673 15.45 -19.65 -30.44
CA ARG A 673 16.50 -19.72 -29.40
C ARG A 673 16.03 -18.92 -28.22
N LEU A 674 15.92 -19.59 -27.08
CA LEU A 674 15.44 -19.04 -25.80
C LEU A 674 16.51 -19.05 -24.73
N ASP A 675 17.75 -19.41 -25.09
CA ASP A 675 18.87 -19.47 -24.18
C ASP A 675 19.20 -18.10 -23.55
N ALA A 676 19.71 -18.10 -22.33
CA ALA A 676 20.07 -16.89 -21.57
C ALA A 676 21.13 -16.03 -22.30
N SER A 677 21.83 -16.61 -23.30
CA SER A 677 22.78 -15.89 -24.18
C SER A 677 22.06 -15.07 -25.26
N SER A 678 20.78 -15.37 -25.56
CA SER A 678 20.00 -14.58 -26.51
C SER A 678 19.68 -13.21 -25.86
N ALA A 679 19.89 -12.14 -26.62
CA ALA A 679 19.56 -10.78 -26.17
C ALA A 679 18.05 -10.52 -26.10
N THR A 680 17.25 -11.57 -25.92
CA THR A 680 15.78 -11.52 -25.96
C THR A 680 15.23 -11.58 -24.54
N ASP A 681 14.57 -10.52 -24.13
CA ASP A 681 14.05 -10.38 -22.77
C ASP A 681 12.52 -10.26 -22.72
N MET A 682 11.89 -10.09 -23.89
CA MET A 682 10.43 -10.10 -24.04
C MET A 682 10.02 -11.04 -25.16
N ILE A 683 9.33 -12.10 -24.82
CA ILE A 683 8.87 -13.14 -25.75
C ILE A 683 7.37 -13.00 -25.87
N VAL A 684 6.85 -12.87 -27.10
CA VAL A 684 5.42 -12.82 -27.36
C VAL A 684 5.02 -13.97 -28.26
N ILE A 685 4.15 -14.83 -27.78
CA ILE A 685 3.62 -15.98 -28.51
C ILE A 685 2.18 -15.64 -28.91
N THR A 686 1.96 -15.35 -30.19
CA THR A 686 0.61 -15.05 -30.69
C THR A 686 -0.09 -16.35 -31.05
N THR A 687 -1.25 -16.58 -30.44
CA THR A 687 -2.08 -17.80 -30.67
C THR A 687 -3.33 -17.51 -31.48
N THR A 688 -3.41 -16.33 -32.08
CA THR A 688 -4.51 -15.91 -32.94
C THR A 688 -4.61 -16.86 -34.14
N GLY A 689 -5.78 -17.48 -34.33
CA GLY A 689 -6.01 -18.45 -35.40
C GLY A 689 -5.88 -19.92 -34.97
N LEU A 690 -5.33 -20.23 -33.82
CA LEU A 690 -5.40 -21.56 -33.22
C LEU A 690 -6.84 -21.87 -32.79
N LYS A 691 -7.39 -22.98 -33.33
CA LYS A 691 -8.67 -23.54 -32.89
C LYS A 691 -8.40 -24.55 -31.78
N LEU A 692 -9.17 -24.51 -30.70
CA LEU A 692 -9.11 -25.53 -29.64
C LEU A 692 -10.41 -26.33 -29.62
N PRO A 693 -10.37 -27.57 -29.17
CA PRO A 693 -11.58 -28.35 -28.88
C PRO A 693 -12.40 -27.62 -27.79
N PRO A 694 -13.76 -27.74 -27.82
CA PRO A 694 -14.58 -27.20 -26.77
C PRO A 694 -14.32 -27.94 -25.43
N LYS A 695 -14.41 -27.22 -24.28
CA LYS A 695 -14.10 -27.77 -22.94
C LYS A 695 -14.82 -29.10 -22.67
N ALA A 696 -16.09 -29.23 -23.06
CA ALA A 696 -16.87 -30.47 -22.91
C ALA A 696 -16.34 -31.69 -23.70
N ALA A 697 -15.46 -31.46 -24.67
CA ALA A 697 -14.85 -32.56 -25.42
C ALA A 697 -13.69 -33.24 -24.65
N PHE A 698 -13.08 -32.53 -23.68
CA PHE A 698 -11.96 -33.07 -22.90
C PHE A 698 -12.40 -34.20 -21.93
N ASP A 699 -13.66 -34.16 -21.46
CA ASP A 699 -14.19 -35.11 -20.52
C ASP A 699 -14.49 -36.47 -21.18
N LYS A 700 -14.49 -36.55 -22.51
CA LYS A 700 -14.86 -37.74 -23.30
C LYS A 700 -13.88 -37.97 -24.44
N PRO A 701 -12.96 -38.94 -24.33
CA PRO A 701 -11.95 -39.24 -25.36
C PRO A 701 -12.54 -39.51 -26.75
N GLU A 702 -13.72 -40.13 -26.82
CA GLU A 702 -14.41 -40.39 -28.06
C GLU A 702 -14.87 -39.14 -28.79
N VAL A 703 -15.34 -38.14 -28.04
CA VAL A 703 -15.76 -36.82 -28.57
C VAL A 703 -14.55 -36.00 -28.98
N LEU A 704 -13.46 -36.13 -28.23
CA LEU A 704 -12.20 -35.45 -28.54
C LEU A 704 -11.62 -35.93 -29.88
N ASN A 705 -11.61 -37.26 -30.13
CA ASN A 705 -11.09 -37.83 -31.39
C ASN A 705 -11.94 -37.48 -32.61
N GLN A 706 -13.17 -37.02 -32.41
CA GLN A 706 -14.08 -36.58 -33.51
C GLN A 706 -13.96 -35.09 -33.81
N GLN A 707 -13.10 -34.35 -33.11
CA GLN A 707 -12.89 -32.94 -33.40
C GLN A 707 -12.19 -32.71 -34.73
N PRO A 708 -12.37 -31.53 -35.37
CA PRO A 708 -11.64 -31.17 -36.61
C PRO A 708 -10.13 -31.26 -36.38
N LEU A 709 -9.41 -31.69 -37.44
CA LEU A 709 -7.96 -31.86 -37.42
C LEU A 709 -7.22 -30.58 -36.95
N GLU A 710 -7.69 -29.39 -37.36
CA GLU A 710 -7.12 -28.11 -36.92
C GLU A 710 -7.25 -27.87 -35.41
N ALA A 711 -8.33 -28.38 -34.79
CA ALA A 711 -8.51 -28.23 -33.35
C ALA A 711 -7.57 -29.17 -32.56
N LEU A 712 -7.33 -30.39 -33.08
CA LEU A 712 -6.37 -31.33 -32.51
C LEU A 712 -4.92 -30.81 -32.64
N ILE A 713 -4.56 -30.27 -33.82
CA ILE A 713 -3.25 -29.62 -34.04
C ILE A 713 -3.11 -28.42 -33.12
N GLY A 714 -4.13 -27.55 -33.04
CA GLY A 714 -4.09 -26.38 -32.18
C GLY A 714 -3.87 -26.72 -30.72
N ARG A 715 -4.47 -27.81 -30.23
CA ARG A 715 -4.24 -28.33 -28.86
C ARG A 715 -2.78 -28.79 -28.68
N ALA A 716 -2.23 -29.57 -29.60
CA ALA A 716 -0.87 -30.07 -29.50
C ALA A 716 0.19 -28.92 -29.63
N VAL A 717 -0.06 -27.93 -30.47
CA VAL A 717 0.76 -26.72 -30.56
C VAL A 717 0.69 -25.93 -29.27
N LEU A 718 -0.50 -25.79 -28.66
CA LEU A 718 -0.66 -25.12 -27.34
C LEU A 718 0.14 -25.84 -26.24
N TYR A 719 0.19 -27.16 -26.26
CA TYR A 719 1.03 -27.93 -25.33
C TYR A 719 2.51 -27.52 -25.48
N LEU A 720 3.05 -27.44 -26.69
CA LEU A 720 4.44 -26.98 -26.91
C LEU A 720 4.63 -25.54 -26.46
N ILE A 721 3.68 -24.65 -26.72
CA ILE A 721 3.74 -23.25 -26.24
C ILE A 721 3.81 -23.20 -24.71
N ALA A 722 3.00 -24.00 -24.04
CA ALA A 722 3.03 -24.10 -22.57
C ALA A 722 4.37 -24.68 -22.08
N ALA A 723 4.89 -25.71 -22.76
CA ALA A 723 6.21 -26.29 -22.45
C ALA A 723 7.35 -25.26 -22.61
N ILE A 724 7.33 -24.48 -23.70
CA ILE A 724 8.29 -23.41 -23.96
C ILE A 724 8.21 -22.36 -22.86
N ALA A 725 7.02 -21.86 -22.54
CA ALA A 725 6.83 -20.86 -21.52
C ALA A 725 7.31 -21.34 -20.14
N ARG A 726 7.01 -22.60 -19.78
CA ARG A 726 7.47 -23.23 -18.54
C ARG A 726 8.99 -23.36 -18.50
N GLN A 727 9.59 -23.93 -19.52
CA GLN A 727 11.01 -24.18 -19.57
C GLN A 727 11.80 -22.87 -19.46
N THR A 728 11.43 -21.86 -20.25
CA THR A 728 12.06 -20.54 -20.19
C THR A 728 11.85 -19.85 -18.84
N ALA A 729 10.67 -20.04 -18.22
CA ALA A 729 10.40 -19.45 -16.90
C ALA A 729 11.23 -20.10 -15.78
N PHE A 730 11.58 -21.37 -15.90
CA PHE A 730 12.25 -22.14 -14.85
C PHE A 730 13.74 -22.38 -15.09
N GLU A 731 14.28 -21.94 -16.23
CA GLU A 731 15.65 -22.17 -16.67
C GLU A 731 16.67 -21.48 -15.76
N ASP A 732 16.44 -20.22 -15.41
CA ASP A 732 17.35 -19.40 -14.61
C ASP A 732 16.64 -18.79 -13.39
N PRO A 733 16.74 -19.41 -12.22
CA PRO A 733 16.15 -18.89 -10.99
C PRO A 733 16.73 -17.54 -10.53
N ALA A 734 17.91 -17.14 -11.02
CA ALA A 734 18.53 -15.85 -10.69
C ALA A 734 17.89 -14.70 -11.49
N ARG A 735 17.23 -14.99 -12.60
CA ARG A 735 16.56 -14.02 -13.44
C ARG A 735 15.04 -14.16 -13.32
N PHE A 736 14.40 -13.16 -12.72
CA PHE A 736 12.94 -13.18 -12.59
C PHE A 736 12.22 -13.23 -13.95
N THR A 737 11.30 -14.17 -14.10
CA THR A 737 10.50 -14.35 -15.32
C THR A 737 9.00 -14.23 -15.03
N GLN A 738 8.33 -13.31 -15.73
CA GLN A 738 6.89 -13.12 -15.64
C GLN A 738 6.18 -13.74 -16.84
N VAL A 739 5.33 -14.74 -16.60
CA VAL A 739 4.44 -15.29 -17.65
C VAL A 739 3.13 -14.51 -17.64
N VAL A 740 2.79 -13.90 -18.77
CA VAL A 740 1.64 -13.00 -18.92
C VAL A 740 0.55 -13.67 -19.76
N LEU A 741 -0.63 -13.77 -19.20
CA LEU A 741 -1.82 -14.34 -19.85
C LEU A 741 -2.94 -13.29 -19.82
N ASP A 742 -3.20 -12.63 -20.95
CA ASP A 742 -4.18 -11.55 -21.02
C ASP A 742 -5.62 -12.04 -20.80
N GLU A 743 -5.94 -13.23 -21.34
CA GLU A 743 -7.22 -13.91 -21.13
C GLU A 743 -6.99 -15.35 -20.66
N LEU A 744 -6.91 -15.55 -19.35
CA LEU A 744 -6.57 -16.85 -18.76
C LEU A 744 -7.57 -17.96 -19.09
N TYR A 745 -8.87 -17.67 -19.17
CA TYR A 745 -9.93 -18.65 -19.35
C TYR A 745 -9.75 -19.53 -20.60
N TRP A 746 -9.14 -18.96 -21.65
CA TRP A 746 -8.89 -19.67 -22.88
C TRP A 746 -7.82 -20.76 -22.70
N LEU A 747 -6.73 -20.44 -21.99
CA LEU A 747 -5.65 -21.40 -21.73
C LEU A 747 -6.11 -22.51 -20.77
N THR A 748 -6.83 -22.16 -19.70
CA THR A 748 -7.37 -23.12 -18.73
C THR A 748 -8.56 -23.94 -19.26
N SER A 749 -9.00 -23.67 -20.49
CA SER A 749 -9.92 -24.56 -21.19
C SER A 749 -9.24 -25.85 -21.65
N SER A 750 -7.91 -25.96 -21.64
CA SER A 750 -7.12 -27.14 -21.94
C SER A 750 -6.44 -27.72 -20.70
N ALA A 751 -6.20 -29.03 -20.67
CA ALA A 751 -5.49 -29.69 -19.56
C ALA A 751 -4.03 -29.19 -19.46
N GLU A 752 -3.42 -28.96 -20.60
CA GLU A 752 -2.02 -28.53 -20.77
C GLU A 752 -1.83 -27.09 -20.25
N GLY A 753 -2.77 -26.22 -20.60
CA GLY A 753 -2.76 -24.85 -20.07
C GLY A 753 -3.06 -24.78 -18.58
N THR A 754 -3.97 -25.63 -18.10
CA THR A 754 -4.25 -25.75 -16.65
C THR A 754 -3.01 -26.22 -15.91
N ALA A 755 -2.27 -27.20 -16.44
CA ALA A 755 -1.02 -27.69 -15.84
C ALA A 755 0.05 -26.58 -15.75
N LEU A 756 0.24 -25.77 -16.81
CA LEU A 756 1.17 -24.63 -16.78
C LEU A 756 0.80 -23.64 -15.68
N VAL A 757 -0.48 -23.27 -15.59
CA VAL A 757 -0.95 -22.33 -14.56
C VAL A 757 -0.74 -22.90 -13.17
N HIS A 758 -1.07 -24.16 -12.97
CA HIS A 758 -0.86 -24.86 -11.70
C HIS A 758 0.62 -24.89 -11.27
N GLU A 759 1.53 -25.25 -12.18
CA GLU A 759 2.97 -25.28 -11.90
C GLU A 759 3.54 -23.88 -11.61
N LEU A 760 3.14 -22.84 -12.36
CA LEU A 760 3.56 -21.47 -12.08
C LEU A 760 3.09 -20.98 -10.70
N LEU A 761 1.88 -21.34 -10.28
CA LEU A 761 1.35 -20.94 -8.99
C LEU A 761 1.99 -21.70 -7.80
N HIS A 762 2.28 -22.99 -7.97
CA HIS A 762 2.83 -23.84 -6.92
C HIS A 762 4.36 -23.83 -6.83
N ASP A 763 5.05 -23.84 -7.96
CA ASP A 763 6.51 -23.97 -8.00
C ASP A 763 7.22 -22.70 -8.48
N GLY A 764 6.51 -21.74 -9.10
CA GLY A 764 7.08 -20.51 -9.63
C GLY A 764 7.94 -19.74 -8.63
N ARG A 765 7.55 -19.72 -7.34
CA ARG A 765 8.32 -19.08 -6.27
C ARG A 765 9.77 -19.62 -6.18
N LYS A 766 9.97 -20.93 -6.32
CA LYS A 766 11.29 -21.59 -6.22
C LYS A 766 12.18 -21.31 -7.42
N HIS A 767 11.56 -21.00 -8.55
CA HIS A 767 12.24 -20.77 -9.82
C HIS A 767 12.36 -19.31 -10.22
N GLY A 768 12.02 -18.36 -9.33
CA GLY A 768 12.03 -16.94 -9.66
C GLY A 768 11.05 -16.58 -10.78
N ALA A 769 9.90 -17.25 -10.82
CA ALA A 769 8.88 -17.06 -11.85
C ALA A 769 7.53 -16.69 -11.24
N GLY A 770 6.72 -15.92 -11.97
CA GLY A 770 5.37 -15.54 -11.57
C GLY A 770 4.38 -15.52 -12.73
N LEU A 771 3.10 -15.70 -12.43
CA LEU A 771 1.99 -15.60 -13.36
C LEU A 771 1.34 -14.22 -13.27
N LEU A 772 1.10 -13.57 -14.40
CA LEU A 772 0.30 -12.35 -14.51
C LEU A 772 -0.94 -12.64 -15.36
N ALA A 773 -2.05 -12.89 -14.69
CA ALA A 773 -3.27 -13.39 -15.33
C ALA A 773 -4.38 -12.35 -15.36
N GLY A 774 -4.98 -12.15 -16.53
CA GLY A 774 -6.19 -11.33 -16.73
C GLY A 774 -7.43 -12.21 -16.92
N SER A 775 -8.57 -11.78 -16.37
CA SER A 775 -9.86 -12.40 -16.64
C SER A 775 -11.02 -11.43 -16.49
N HIS A 776 -12.21 -11.83 -16.99
CA HIS A 776 -13.45 -11.10 -16.78
C HIS A 776 -14.20 -11.53 -15.50
N ASP A 777 -13.87 -12.67 -14.95
CA ASP A 777 -14.47 -13.24 -13.76
C ASP A 777 -13.40 -13.91 -12.89
N ALA A 778 -13.44 -13.67 -11.59
CA ALA A 778 -12.52 -14.30 -10.65
C ALA A 778 -12.60 -15.83 -10.66
N ALA A 779 -13.76 -16.39 -10.98
CA ALA A 779 -13.94 -17.84 -11.10
C ALA A 779 -13.11 -18.45 -12.26
N GLU A 780 -12.81 -17.69 -13.29
CA GLU A 780 -12.03 -18.12 -14.47
C GLU A 780 -10.52 -18.20 -14.20
N LEU A 781 -10.05 -17.61 -13.09
CA LEU A 781 -8.65 -17.69 -12.66
C LEU A 781 -8.26 -19.09 -12.14
N GLY A 782 -9.22 -19.99 -12.03
CA GLY A 782 -9.01 -21.39 -11.62
C GLY A 782 -9.13 -21.62 -10.12
N PRO A 783 -9.00 -22.89 -9.69
CA PRO A 783 -9.15 -23.27 -8.28
C PRO A 783 -8.01 -22.70 -7.40
N ASP A 784 -6.81 -22.59 -7.95
CA ASP A 784 -5.60 -22.17 -7.22
C ASP A 784 -5.42 -20.65 -7.16
N ARG A 785 -6.44 -19.86 -7.56
CA ARG A 785 -6.37 -18.38 -7.53
C ARG A 785 -6.03 -17.78 -6.16
N GLY A 786 -6.30 -18.54 -5.10
CA GLY A 786 -5.93 -18.15 -3.72
C GLY A 786 -4.43 -18.02 -3.49
N LEU A 787 -3.60 -18.67 -4.32
CA LEU A 787 -2.14 -18.60 -4.25
C LEU A 787 -1.58 -17.33 -4.90
N MET A 788 -2.37 -16.56 -5.64
CA MET A 788 -1.96 -15.27 -6.17
C MET A 788 -1.87 -14.25 -5.05
N ALA A 789 -0.65 -13.79 -4.75
CA ALA A 789 -0.42 -12.84 -3.66
C ALA A 789 -0.84 -11.41 -4.02
N TYR A 790 -0.71 -11.03 -5.30
CA TYR A 790 -1.24 -9.77 -5.80
C TYR A 790 -2.59 -9.98 -6.47
N ARG A 791 -3.56 -9.16 -6.13
CA ARG A 791 -4.93 -9.26 -6.66
C ARG A 791 -5.45 -7.88 -7.00
N ALA A 792 -5.92 -7.69 -8.22
CA ALA A 792 -6.47 -6.43 -8.68
C ALA A 792 -7.89 -6.63 -9.23
N LEU A 793 -8.83 -5.79 -8.77
CA LEU A 793 -10.22 -5.79 -9.22
C LEU A 793 -10.53 -4.43 -9.84
N ALA A 794 -10.80 -4.43 -11.14
CA ALA A 794 -11.28 -3.28 -11.88
C ALA A 794 -12.82 -3.22 -11.86
N ARG A 795 -13.40 -2.19 -12.49
CA ARG A 795 -14.85 -2.10 -12.67
C ARG A 795 -15.43 -3.42 -13.19
N THR A 796 -16.46 -3.88 -12.50
CA THR A 796 -17.22 -5.09 -12.86
C THR A 796 -18.71 -4.78 -12.66
N THR A 797 -19.41 -4.53 -13.76
CA THR A 797 -20.82 -4.04 -13.73
C THR A 797 -21.82 -5.10 -13.28
N ASP A 798 -21.54 -6.37 -13.57
CA ASP A 798 -22.36 -7.49 -13.09
C ASP A 798 -22.17 -7.72 -11.60
N ARG A 799 -23.28 -7.64 -10.84
CA ARG A 799 -23.24 -7.74 -9.36
C ARG A 799 -22.74 -9.10 -8.85
N GLN A 800 -22.98 -10.20 -9.56
CA GLN A 800 -22.51 -11.51 -9.13
C GLN A 800 -21.00 -11.67 -9.37
N ARG A 801 -20.51 -11.18 -10.51
CA ARG A 801 -19.06 -11.13 -10.79
C ARG A 801 -18.34 -10.19 -9.82
N ALA A 802 -18.96 -9.06 -9.48
CA ALA A 802 -18.42 -8.12 -8.48
C ALA A 802 -18.29 -8.78 -7.11
N ARG A 803 -19.28 -9.54 -6.65
CA ARG A 803 -19.20 -10.35 -5.41
C ARG A 803 -18.03 -11.31 -5.43
N ARG A 804 -17.88 -12.10 -6.52
CA ARG A 804 -16.74 -13.03 -6.66
C ARG A 804 -15.39 -12.30 -6.73
N GLY A 805 -15.39 -11.09 -7.30
CA GLY A 805 -14.21 -10.23 -7.31
C GLY A 805 -13.81 -9.75 -5.91
N LEU A 806 -14.79 -9.33 -5.09
CA LEU A 806 -14.54 -8.94 -3.69
C LEU A 806 -14.08 -10.15 -2.85
N GLU A 807 -14.71 -11.30 -3.01
CA GLU A 807 -14.28 -12.55 -2.38
C GLU A 807 -12.84 -12.92 -2.77
N PHE A 808 -12.46 -12.74 -4.04
CA PHE A 808 -11.09 -12.94 -4.52
C PHE A 808 -10.09 -12.01 -3.84
N LEU A 809 -10.47 -10.77 -3.54
CA LEU A 809 -9.65 -9.84 -2.75
C LEU A 809 -9.65 -10.17 -1.24
N GLY A 810 -10.48 -11.10 -0.78
CA GLY A 810 -10.68 -11.41 0.64
C GLY A 810 -11.56 -10.41 1.39
N LEU A 811 -12.33 -9.59 0.66
CA LEU A 811 -13.26 -8.62 1.21
C LEU A 811 -14.68 -9.19 1.31
N ASP A 812 -15.55 -8.54 2.11
CA ASP A 812 -16.94 -8.95 2.24
C ASP A 812 -17.70 -8.78 0.91
N PRO A 813 -18.18 -9.87 0.30
CA PRO A 813 -18.90 -9.83 -0.97
C PRO A 813 -20.31 -9.21 -0.85
N ASP A 814 -20.83 -9.06 0.35
CA ASP A 814 -22.15 -8.52 0.62
C ASP A 814 -22.15 -7.06 1.11
N ASP A 815 -20.98 -6.44 1.28
CA ASP A 815 -20.85 -5.03 1.57
C ASP A 815 -21.36 -4.17 0.40
N ASP A 816 -22.50 -3.53 0.60
CA ASP A 816 -23.16 -2.69 -0.43
C ASP A 816 -22.31 -1.48 -0.84
N THR A 817 -21.42 -0.98 0.01
CA THR A 817 -20.52 0.14 -0.31
C THR A 817 -19.44 -0.33 -1.27
N LEU A 818 -18.79 -1.45 -0.98
CA LEU A 818 -17.80 -2.06 -1.86
C LEU A 818 -18.42 -2.52 -3.17
N LEU A 819 -19.63 -3.10 -3.14
CA LEU A 819 -20.33 -3.49 -4.36
C LEU A 819 -20.64 -2.29 -5.25
N ARG A 820 -21.10 -1.17 -4.69
CA ARG A 820 -21.32 0.08 -5.44
C ARG A 820 -20.01 0.63 -5.99
N LEU A 821 -18.94 0.60 -5.19
CA LEU A 821 -17.63 1.02 -5.64
C LEU A 821 -17.18 0.21 -6.87
N VAL A 822 -17.24 -1.11 -6.81
CA VAL A 822 -16.80 -2.00 -7.89
C VAL A 822 -17.69 -1.91 -9.12
N THR A 823 -19.03 -1.81 -8.95
CA THR A 823 -19.97 -1.83 -10.08
C THR A 823 -20.05 -0.52 -10.84
N SER A 824 -19.88 0.62 -10.17
CA SER A 824 -20.08 1.94 -10.75
C SER A 824 -19.04 3.00 -10.34
N GLY A 825 -18.37 2.84 -9.22
CA GLY A 825 -17.42 3.80 -8.68
C GLY A 825 -16.04 3.76 -9.33
N LEU A 826 -15.53 2.57 -9.71
CA LEU A 826 -14.23 2.41 -10.37
C LEU A 826 -14.32 2.71 -11.87
N SER A 827 -13.42 3.54 -12.38
CA SER A 827 -13.30 3.84 -13.81
C SER A 827 -14.69 4.01 -14.51
N PRO A 828 -15.55 4.95 -14.11
CA PRO A 828 -16.89 5.09 -14.66
C PRO A 828 -16.85 5.26 -16.17
N VAL A 829 -17.80 4.62 -16.88
CA VAL A 829 -17.85 4.67 -18.35
C VAL A 829 -18.09 6.09 -18.83
N GLY A 830 -17.29 6.54 -19.79
CA GLY A 830 -17.42 7.87 -20.41
C GLY A 830 -16.79 9.01 -19.62
N GLN A 831 -16.31 8.78 -18.40
CA GLN A 831 -15.58 9.80 -17.64
C GLN A 831 -14.08 9.74 -18.00
N LYS A 832 -13.64 10.72 -18.80
CA LYS A 832 -12.22 10.89 -19.10
C LYS A 832 -11.45 11.22 -17.81
N GLY A 833 -10.20 10.76 -17.72
CA GLY A 833 -9.34 10.99 -16.56
C GLY A 833 -9.55 10.01 -15.40
N ARG A 834 -10.63 9.21 -15.38
CA ARG A 834 -10.91 8.18 -14.37
C ARG A 834 -10.65 6.74 -14.82
N GLN A 835 -9.98 6.56 -15.96
CA GLN A 835 -9.57 5.21 -16.42
C GLN A 835 -8.40 4.70 -15.57
N GLY A 836 -8.31 3.37 -15.43
CA GLY A 836 -7.20 2.72 -14.72
C GLY A 836 -7.32 2.77 -13.20
N GLU A 837 -8.54 2.85 -12.65
CA GLU A 837 -8.79 2.70 -11.22
C GLU A 837 -9.04 1.23 -10.88
N PHE A 838 -8.38 0.74 -9.82
CA PHE A 838 -8.48 -0.63 -9.33
C PHE A 838 -8.58 -0.66 -7.81
N LEU A 839 -9.20 -1.70 -7.27
CA LEU A 839 -8.90 -2.18 -5.92
C LEU A 839 -7.71 -3.12 -6.03
N LEU A 840 -6.64 -2.84 -5.29
CA LEU A 840 -5.40 -3.63 -5.28
C LEU A 840 -5.17 -4.21 -3.89
N THR A 841 -4.95 -5.51 -3.83
CA THR A 841 -4.45 -6.22 -2.65
C THR A 841 -3.03 -6.69 -2.91
N CYS A 842 -2.13 -6.43 -1.99
CA CYS A 842 -0.72 -6.82 -2.04
C CYS A 842 -0.42 -8.01 -1.10
N PRO A 843 0.76 -8.63 -1.15
CA PRO A 843 1.10 -9.81 -0.34
C PRO A 843 0.86 -9.67 1.17
N ARG A 844 0.96 -8.46 1.69
CA ARG A 844 0.68 -8.14 3.10
C ARG A 844 -0.82 -8.00 3.42
N GLN A 845 -1.68 -8.36 2.47
CA GLN A 845 -3.14 -8.21 2.54
C GLN A 845 -3.63 -6.77 2.72
N ASN A 846 -2.77 -5.80 2.42
CA ASN A 846 -3.15 -4.39 2.37
C ASN A 846 -3.99 -4.15 1.12
N THR A 847 -5.20 -3.68 1.28
CA THR A 847 -6.11 -3.39 0.17
C THR A 847 -6.47 -1.92 0.14
N GLY A 848 -6.38 -1.31 -1.04
CA GLY A 848 -6.76 0.08 -1.27
C GLY A 848 -7.16 0.34 -2.71
N ARG A 849 -7.83 1.45 -2.94
CA ARG A 849 -8.22 1.92 -4.26
C ARG A 849 -7.07 2.73 -4.87
N ILE A 850 -6.60 2.29 -6.02
CA ILE A 850 -5.47 2.91 -6.70
C ILE A 850 -5.87 3.44 -8.08
N LYS A 851 -5.11 4.42 -8.56
CA LYS A 851 -5.11 4.84 -9.95
C LYS A 851 -3.74 4.55 -10.56
N VAL A 852 -3.74 3.72 -11.59
CA VAL A 852 -2.51 3.33 -12.30
C VAL A 852 -2.00 4.49 -13.15
N PHE A 853 -0.70 4.71 -13.07
CA PHE A 853 0.02 5.71 -13.84
C PHE A 853 0.65 5.11 -15.09
N ILE A 854 0.46 5.78 -16.23
CA ILE A 854 1.15 5.45 -17.48
C ILE A 854 2.31 6.41 -17.64
N PRO A 855 3.58 5.94 -17.56
CA PRO A 855 4.74 6.83 -17.67
C PRO A 855 4.79 7.48 -19.04
N ARG A 856 5.13 8.76 -19.10
CA ARG A 856 5.19 9.56 -20.34
C ARG A 856 6.43 9.23 -21.18
N ILE A 857 6.69 7.94 -21.38
CA ILE A 857 7.81 7.44 -22.17
C ILE A 857 7.29 7.10 -23.57
N PRO A 858 7.84 7.69 -24.65
CA PRO A 858 7.31 7.49 -26.02
C PRO A 858 7.18 6.02 -26.44
N ARG A 859 8.14 5.16 -26.09
CA ARG A 859 8.11 3.72 -26.39
C ARG A 859 6.94 2.99 -25.71
N ILE A 860 6.42 3.50 -24.60
CA ILE A 860 5.28 2.94 -23.88
C ILE A 860 3.98 3.57 -24.41
N THR A 861 3.88 4.89 -24.39
CA THR A 861 2.65 5.63 -24.68
C THR A 861 2.10 5.38 -26.09
N THR A 862 2.98 5.17 -27.08
CA THR A 862 2.56 4.93 -28.47
C THR A 862 1.92 3.56 -28.71
N SER A 863 2.15 2.58 -27.84
CA SER A 863 1.74 1.19 -28.06
C SER A 863 0.93 0.56 -26.94
N ILE A 864 0.79 1.26 -25.79
CA ILE A 864 0.12 0.70 -24.62
C ILE A 864 -1.41 0.65 -24.77
N THR A 865 -2.00 1.67 -25.42
CA THR A 865 -3.45 1.77 -25.63
C THR A 865 -3.87 1.03 -26.88
N THR A 866 -4.92 0.23 -26.76
CA THR A 866 -5.41 -0.68 -27.79
C THR A 866 -6.77 -0.28 -28.34
N THR A 867 -7.44 0.69 -27.72
CA THR A 867 -8.77 1.15 -28.15
C THR A 867 -8.69 1.84 -29.50
N PRO A 868 -9.46 1.39 -30.52
CA PRO A 868 -9.51 2.06 -31.81
C PRO A 868 -9.90 3.53 -31.66
N GLY A 869 -9.14 4.44 -32.28
CA GLY A 869 -9.41 5.89 -32.22
C GLY A 869 -8.60 6.68 -31.18
N HIS A 870 -7.91 6.03 -30.22
CA HIS A 870 -7.05 6.70 -29.24
C HIS A 870 -5.56 6.73 -29.60
N ARG A 871 -5.18 6.52 -30.85
CA ARG A 871 -3.80 6.77 -31.29
C ARG A 871 -3.55 8.27 -31.31
N THR A 872 -3.06 8.83 -30.22
CA THR A 872 -2.68 10.24 -30.15
C THR A 872 -1.42 10.47 -30.97
N SER A 873 -1.58 11.18 -32.07
CA SER A 873 -0.49 11.92 -32.70
C SER A 873 -0.16 13.11 -31.79
N THR A 874 1.03 13.15 -31.23
CA THR A 874 1.64 14.23 -30.43
C THR A 874 1.29 14.24 -28.91
N PRO A 875 2.28 14.23 -28.04
CA PRO A 875 2.04 14.45 -26.62
C PRO A 875 1.59 15.90 -26.37
N PRO A 876 0.60 16.13 -25.49
CA PRO A 876 0.21 17.49 -25.10
C PRO A 876 1.35 18.18 -24.33
N PRO A 877 1.43 19.53 -24.39
CA PRO A 877 2.41 20.30 -23.62
C PRO A 877 2.20 20.07 -22.11
N ALA A 878 3.30 20.13 -21.35
CA ALA A 878 3.27 20.00 -19.90
C ALA A 878 2.33 21.04 -19.27
N PRO A 879 1.47 20.64 -18.31
CA PRO A 879 0.61 21.59 -17.60
C PRO A 879 1.45 22.57 -16.76
N SER A 880 1.00 23.81 -16.70
CA SER A 880 1.60 24.81 -15.81
C SER A 880 1.26 24.47 -14.35
N ALA A 881 2.09 24.89 -13.39
CA ALA A 881 1.93 24.58 -11.97
C ALA A 881 0.56 25.02 -11.37
N SER A 882 -0.15 25.96 -12.02
CA SER A 882 -1.49 26.39 -11.63
C SER A 882 -2.61 25.39 -12.05
N GLU A 883 -2.38 24.53 -13.05
CA GLU A 883 -3.38 23.56 -13.52
C GLU A 883 -3.34 22.24 -12.71
N ALA A 884 -2.23 21.97 -12.03
CA ALA A 884 -2.10 20.79 -11.17
C ALA A 884 -2.90 20.91 -9.85
N ALA A 885 -3.16 22.13 -9.39
CA ALA A 885 -3.93 22.39 -8.15
C ALA A 885 -5.45 22.21 -8.32
N ASP A 886 -5.97 22.34 -9.55
CA ASP A 886 -7.41 22.24 -9.84
C ASP A 886 -7.92 20.80 -10.16
N ALA A 887 -7.02 19.82 -10.13
CA ALA A 887 -7.27 18.47 -10.67
C ALA A 887 -7.72 17.42 -9.63
N ARG A 888 -8.01 17.80 -8.39
CA ARG A 888 -8.39 16.87 -7.33
C ARG A 888 -9.89 16.56 -7.35
N PRO A 889 -10.32 15.28 -7.24
CA PRO A 889 -11.72 14.95 -7.07
C PRO A 889 -12.21 15.44 -5.70
N ARG A 890 -13.28 16.23 -5.68
CA ARG A 890 -13.95 16.61 -4.44
C ARG A 890 -14.55 15.38 -3.78
N PRO A 891 -14.46 15.24 -2.44
CA PRO A 891 -15.13 14.16 -1.74
C PRO A 891 -16.63 14.21 -2.03
N THR A 892 -17.17 13.09 -2.50
CA THR A 892 -18.61 12.92 -2.65
C THR A 892 -19.22 12.73 -1.28
N THR A 893 -19.73 13.80 -0.70
CA THR A 893 -20.64 13.71 0.45
C THR A 893 -21.92 13.02 -0.03
N THR A 894 -22.17 11.83 0.45
CA THR A 894 -23.48 11.17 0.36
C THR A 894 -24.46 11.91 1.27
N SER A 895 -25.10 12.97 0.76
CA SER A 895 -26.29 13.51 1.40
C SER A 895 -27.51 12.94 0.69
N SER A 896 -28.29 12.16 1.41
CA SER A 896 -29.68 11.89 1.09
C SER A 896 -30.47 13.18 1.28
N ALA A 897 -30.73 13.90 0.21
CA ALA A 897 -31.77 14.93 0.21
C ALA A 897 -32.36 15.10 -1.19
N THR A 898 -33.64 14.97 -1.23
CA THR A 898 -34.63 15.17 -2.27
C THR A 898 -34.41 16.41 -3.15
N ASN A 899 -34.56 16.16 -4.44
CA ASN A 899 -35.05 16.99 -5.55
C ASN A 899 -35.17 18.50 -5.34
N ALA A 900 -34.42 19.26 -6.12
CA ALA A 900 -35.00 20.36 -6.96
C ALA A 900 -33.98 20.83 -7.98
N GLY A 901 -34.35 20.86 -9.24
CA GLY A 901 -33.50 21.13 -10.38
C GLY A 901 -32.91 22.53 -10.44
N ARG A 902 -31.77 22.60 -11.06
CA ARG A 902 -31.37 23.62 -12.06
C ARG A 902 -30.03 23.27 -12.67
N SER A 903 -30.00 23.25 -13.99
CA SER A 903 -28.83 23.15 -14.84
C SER A 903 -27.85 24.29 -14.61
N ALA A 904 -26.57 23.97 -14.46
CA ALA A 904 -25.48 24.86 -14.85
C ALA A 904 -24.28 24.03 -15.24
N ASP A 905 -23.96 24.14 -16.50
CA ASP A 905 -22.79 23.68 -17.22
C ASP A 905 -21.51 24.27 -16.57
N ALA A 906 -20.58 23.42 -16.14
CA ALA A 906 -19.21 23.85 -15.87
C ALA A 906 -18.28 22.68 -16.12
N GLY A 907 -17.54 22.74 -17.23
CA GLY A 907 -16.54 21.79 -17.65
C GLY A 907 -15.45 21.57 -16.60
N VAL A 908 -15.40 20.37 -16.09
CA VAL A 908 -14.28 19.90 -15.28
C VAL A 908 -13.15 19.48 -16.22
N LYS A 909 -12.07 20.22 -16.20
CA LYS A 909 -10.85 19.91 -16.96
C LYS A 909 -10.12 18.72 -16.33
N GLU A 910 -9.74 17.83 -17.23
CA GLU A 910 -8.83 16.69 -17.04
C GLU A 910 -7.57 17.09 -16.29
N HIS A 911 -7.09 16.25 -15.37
CA HIS A 911 -5.66 16.06 -15.13
C HIS A 911 -5.37 15.06 -14.03
N LEU A 912 -5.12 13.91 -14.45
CA LEU A 912 -4.04 12.99 -14.11
C LEU A 912 -3.85 12.14 -15.38
N ARG A 913 -3.11 12.70 -16.27
CA ARG A 913 -2.65 11.98 -17.45
C ARG A 913 -1.36 11.23 -17.18
#